data_cc12f4a2f58638963fe6f4e1f0e5bd84
#
_entry.id   cc12f4a2f58638963fe6f4e1f0e5bd84
#
_cell.length_a   1.000
_cell.length_b   1.000
_cell.length_c   1.000
_cell.angle_alpha   90.00
_cell.angle_beta   90.00
_cell.angle_gamma   90.00
#
_symmetry.space_group_name_H-M   'P 1'
#
loop_
_entity.id
_entity.type
_entity.pdbx_description
1 polymer ?
#
loop_
_entity_poly.entity_id
_entity_poly.type
_entity_poly.pdbx_seq_one_letter_code
_entity_poly.pdbx_strand_id
1 'polypeptide(L)'
;MGLIGWAELRSRVRSFFCGSAEDRDLEEELQYHLERETELGLRRGLSADEARRNARLVFGGYDRVVEETREARGFALIENVLRDVRFAARALRREPRFAAVAVLTLAIGVGATTAVFSLADAILLRPVAGVRDPGELVVVQLAGQPGAIAELSHANISDLRAATPALAGLAGYASRSMQTRTATGAVEVEAMIVDGDYFGVLGLVPRLGRWFTAEELSANAGGDVVVISDRFWGAYFDRSPDVLGRTVQLNAERYTVVGVAPPGFHGTLRTGGVDVWLPAAAYGRMWHRPIDIADREASIFTELVGRLAPGRTPELAEQQLRTSFARLVESYPGMFDHVADYRLNVHEGIGLAVSVREQTGRALRLLLGSAALLLLIGCVNFANLLLFRGVTRRGEVGVRAALGASRPRLLQQQLTEGLLLCAFGGLLGVGLALAIGAIFRGQEFPGLPPIDGSVLNGSAVAFALGSALLTGVIFSALPAAVSLRDALGRTMRSIGRSVSDAGSAFRSGLVIFQVAASLTLLIGALMLVQTIRNLDRVDLGFDAEQVFTFGISPEPQGYDAEAARAFRTRILSEVAALPGITAASVSSFAPFGSDRMLFRITLPGSDATPVRAATNEVSSAYFETVGTRILAGRAFSELEQTAALTDGPGIVLSSTVARSLFGTANPVGQLIEVGGFTGTSLQPVIGVAEDTRGSPRSGPQPSVYMPIGTASLPQTYVLVRADLSLEHTKRLVGSVVASIDPDVPFYTAESLTTAIRRAAAEERLLARLVGTFALLAVLLAAAGLYGVISYSVARRRREIGIRMAIGARPTSVVQLVVGRSMKLLSVALVLGIAGGYAFSTLLANRMFGITPLDPLTYVVACLAFSIVALAASAPSAVAAVRVDPVSTLRQE
;
A
#
# COMPACT_ATOMS: atom_id res chain seq x y z
N MET A 1 11.84 -26.45 31.90
CA MET A 1 11.44 -27.44 30.89
C MET A 1 12.72 -28.03 30.32
N GLY A 2 13.04 -29.29 30.67
CA GLY A 2 14.35 -29.91 30.50
C GLY A 2 14.69 -30.19 29.03
N LEU A 3 15.95 -29.99 28.74
CA LEU A 3 16.61 -30.38 27.50
C LEU A 3 16.42 -31.87 27.25
N ILE A 4 15.54 -32.23 26.33
CA ILE A 4 15.46 -33.58 25.78
C ILE A 4 16.81 -33.85 25.10
N GLY A 5 17.60 -34.82 25.62
CA GLY A 5 18.91 -35.11 25.10
C GLY A 5 18.86 -35.51 23.63
N TRP A 6 19.85 -35.05 22.85
CA TRP A 6 20.01 -35.41 21.42
C TRP A 6 19.99 -36.94 21.17
N ALA A 7 20.40 -37.73 22.15
CA ALA A 7 20.35 -39.20 22.13
C ALA A 7 18.87 -39.69 22.14
N GLU A 8 18.02 -39.06 22.92
CA GLU A 8 16.61 -39.39 23.03
C GLU A 8 15.83 -39.00 21.76
N LEU A 9 16.17 -37.84 21.16
CA LEU A 9 15.62 -37.41 19.89
C LEU A 9 16.03 -38.34 18.72
N ARG A 10 17.31 -38.79 18.75
CA ARG A 10 17.86 -39.69 17.74
C ARG A 10 17.30 -41.12 17.84
N SER A 11 17.10 -41.60 19.05
CA SER A 11 16.44 -42.89 19.33
C SER A 11 14.97 -42.82 18.87
N ARG A 12 14.27 -41.75 19.17
CA ARG A 12 12.92 -41.47 18.75
C ARG A 12 12.76 -41.40 17.21
N VAL A 13 13.67 -40.72 16.51
CA VAL A 13 13.66 -40.66 15.02
C VAL A 13 13.95 -42.04 14.40
N ARG A 14 14.83 -42.87 15.01
CA ARG A 14 15.13 -44.22 14.52
C ARG A 14 13.93 -45.18 14.65
N SER A 15 13.19 -45.11 15.76
CA SER A 15 11.98 -45.93 15.96
C SER A 15 10.85 -45.56 15.01
N PHE A 16 10.80 -44.29 14.55
CA PHE A 16 9.84 -43.83 13.52
C PHE A 16 10.03 -44.53 12.16
N PHE A 17 11.28 -44.78 11.75
CA PHE A 17 11.59 -45.46 10.50
C PHE A 17 11.62 -46.99 10.60
N CYS A 18 11.73 -47.56 11.78
CA CYS A 18 11.80 -49.00 12.05
C CYS A 18 10.56 -49.58 12.73
N GLY A 19 9.44 -48.85 12.83
CA GLY A 19 8.25 -49.21 13.58
C GLY A 19 7.63 -50.56 13.24
N SER A 20 7.79 -51.07 12.00
CA SER A 20 7.30 -52.40 11.61
C SER A 20 8.14 -53.56 12.14
N ALA A 21 9.38 -53.33 12.55
CA ALA A 21 10.23 -54.36 13.20
C ALA A 21 9.96 -54.41 14.72
N GLU A 22 9.84 -53.24 15.34
CA GLU A 22 9.55 -53.12 16.78
C GLU A 22 8.10 -53.58 17.13
N ASP A 23 7.13 -53.41 16.21
CA ASP A 23 5.78 -53.95 16.38
C ASP A 23 5.76 -55.47 16.30
N ARG A 24 6.62 -56.10 15.48
CA ARG A 24 6.80 -57.56 15.45
C ARG A 24 7.44 -58.06 16.70
N ASP A 25 8.47 -57.41 17.18
CA ASP A 25 9.14 -57.79 18.45
C ASP A 25 8.17 -57.72 19.64
N LEU A 26 7.28 -56.71 19.67
CA LEU A 26 6.23 -56.61 20.71
C LEU A 26 5.18 -57.69 20.57
N GLU A 27 4.75 -58.02 19.32
CA GLU A 27 3.85 -59.14 19.09
C GLU A 27 4.42 -60.47 19.55
N GLU A 28 5.70 -60.75 19.26
CA GLU A 28 6.43 -61.93 19.67
C GLU A 28 6.55 -61.99 21.22
N GLU A 29 6.88 -60.88 21.86
CA GLU A 29 6.97 -60.78 23.33
C GLU A 29 5.62 -61.01 24.03
N LEU A 30 4.54 -60.43 23.55
CA LEU A 30 3.20 -60.62 24.07
C LEU A 30 2.71 -62.08 23.84
N GLN A 31 3.04 -62.64 22.69
CA GLN A 31 2.69 -64.04 22.37
C GLN A 31 3.48 -64.99 23.27
N TYR A 32 4.76 -64.76 23.52
CA TYR A 32 5.59 -65.48 24.47
C TYR A 32 5.01 -65.46 25.93
N HIS A 33 4.57 -64.30 26.37
CA HIS A 33 3.99 -64.14 27.70
C HIS A 33 2.64 -64.86 27.80
N LEU A 34 1.83 -64.85 26.76
CA LEU A 34 0.50 -65.54 26.70
C LEU A 34 0.66 -67.05 26.69
N GLU A 35 1.68 -67.57 25.97
CA GLU A 35 2.06 -68.98 25.99
C GLU A 35 2.57 -69.41 27.34
N ARG A 36 3.39 -68.62 27.99
CA ARG A 36 3.96 -68.90 29.34
C ARG A 36 2.86 -68.92 30.41
N GLU A 37 1.90 -68.00 30.41
CA GLU A 37 0.76 -68.01 31.32
C GLU A 37 -0.19 -69.21 31.05
N THR A 38 -0.34 -69.59 29.81
CA THR A 38 -1.10 -70.79 29.41
C THR A 38 -0.43 -72.06 29.95
N GLU A 39 0.91 -72.15 29.85
CA GLU A 39 1.68 -73.26 30.39
C GLU A 39 1.61 -73.34 31.94
N LEU A 40 1.64 -72.18 32.61
CA LEU A 40 1.44 -72.12 34.05
C LEU A 40 0.03 -72.58 34.49
N GLY A 41 -0.97 -72.24 33.66
CA GLY A 41 -2.36 -72.74 33.85
C GLY A 41 -2.46 -74.25 33.72
N LEU A 42 -1.79 -74.83 32.70
CA LEU A 42 -1.72 -76.27 32.50
C LEU A 42 -1.01 -77.01 33.67
N ARG A 43 0.09 -76.46 34.15
CA ARG A 43 0.80 -76.96 35.35
C ARG A 43 -0.02 -76.93 36.68
N ARG A 44 -1.03 -76.02 36.74
CA ARG A 44 -1.97 -75.92 37.87
C ARG A 44 -3.17 -76.87 37.69
N GLY A 45 -3.22 -77.72 36.67
CA GLY A 45 -4.20 -78.75 36.47
C GLY A 45 -5.47 -78.26 35.73
N LEU A 46 -5.45 -77.12 35.13
CA LEU A 46 -6.53 -76.62 34.26
C LEU A 46 -6.52 -77.32 32.90
N SER A 47 -7.71 -77.49 32.29
CA SER A 47 -7.79 -77.98 30.92
C SER A 47 -7.18 -76.94 29.92
N ALA A 48 -6.73 -77.40 28.76
CA ALA A 48 -6.09 -76.55 27.76
C ALA A 48 -6.94 -75.33 27.35
N ASP A 49 -8.25 -75.48 27.27
CA ASP A 49 -9.19 -74.42 26.92
C ASP A 49 -9.41 -73.43 28.08
N GLU A 50 -9.44 -73.91 29.31
CA GLU A 50 -9.54 -73.12 30.53
C GLU A 50 -8.22 -72.35 30.80
N ALA A 51 -7.07 -72.96 30.63
CA ALA A 51 -5.77 -72.31 30.73
C ALA A 51 -5.62 -71.15 29.72
N ARG A 52 -5.99 -71.36 28.45
CA ARG A 52 -5.99 -70.32 27.42
C ARG A 52 -6.99 -69.20 27.72
N ARG A 53 -8.18 -69.54 28.23
CA ARG A 53 -9.19 -68.55 28.59
C ARG A 53 -8.75 -67.69 29.74
N ASN A 54 -8.16 -68.34 30.81
CA ASN A 54 -7.61 -67.63 31.97
C ASN A 54 -6.40 -66.74 31.59
N ALA A 55 -5.49 -67.23 30.78
CA ALA A 55 -4.37 -66.43 30.29
C ALA A 55 -4.85 -65.15 29.57
N ARG A 56 -5.88 -65.26 28.73
CA ARG A 56 -6.51 -64.09 28.05
C ARG A 56 -7.23 -63.18 29.04
N LEU A 57 -7.84 -63.68 30.10
CA LEU A 57 -8.51 -62.88 31.14
C LEU A 57 -7.53 -62.11 32.02
N VAL A 58 -6.41 -62.76 32.41
CA VAL A 58 -5.34 -62.15 33.21
C VAL A 58 -4.61 -61.09 32.45
N PHE A 59 -4.36 -61.28 31.15
CA PHE A 59 -3.76 -60.30 30.27
C PHE A 59 -4.62 -59.08 29.93
N GLY A 60 -5.95 -59.18 30.10
CA GLY A 60 -6.86 -58.08 29.87
C GLY A 60 -6.77 -57.52 28.45
N GLY A 61 -7.38 -58.17 27.52
CA GLY A 61 -7.51 -57.69 26.10
C GLY A 61 -6.17 -57.34 25.40
N TYR A 62 -5.64 -58.26 24.62
CA TYR A 62 -4.42 -58.10 23.80
C TYR A 62 -4.32 -56.74 23.09
N ASP A 63 -5.39 -56.31 22.43
CA ASP A 63 -5.44 -55.02 21.71
C ASP A 63 -5.28 -53.81 22.64
N ARG A 64 -5.70 -53.94 23.89
CA ARG A 64 -5.59 -52.81 24.84
C ARG A 64 -4.17 -52.64 25.33
N VAL A 65 -3.42 -53.72 25.60
CA VAL A 65 -2.01 -53.65 26.03
C VAL A 65 -1.12 -53.11 24.89
N VAL A 66 -1.40 -53.53 23.64
CA VAL A 66 -0.69 -53.00 22.44
C VAL A 66 -0.96 -51.50 22.29
N GLU A 67 -2.21 -51.03 22.51
CA GLU A 67 -2.56 -49.63 22.40
C GLU A 67 -1.95 -48.77 23.55
N GLU A 68 -2.00 -49.27 24.81
CA GLU A 68 -1.39 -48.62 25.97
C GLU A 68 0.14 -48.51 25.82
N THR A 69 0.78 -49.52 25.22
CA THR A 69 2.26 -49.48 24.94
C THR A 69 2.60 -48.52 23.81
N ARG A 70 1.76 -48.42 22.78
CA ARG A 70 1.90 -47.43 21.72
C ARG A 70 1.70 -46.01 22.24
N GLU A 71 0.71 -45.78 23.12
CA GLU A 71 0.51 -44.47 23.76
C GLU A 71 1.69 -44.06 24.63
N ALA A 72 2.30 -45.00 25.39
CA ALA A 72 3.46 -44.74 26.24
C ALA A 72 4.74 -44.37 25.47
N ARG A 73 4.87 -44.82 24.19
CA ARG A 73 6.00 -44.48 23.31
C ARG A 73 5.97 -43.03 22.74
N GLY A 74 4.89 -42.27 22.98
CA GLY A 74 4.78 -40.84 22.65
C GLY A 74 4.69 -40.51 21.14
N PHE A 75 4.64 -41.48 20.23
CA PHE A 75 4.49 -41.31 18.78
C PHE A 75 3.07 -41.47 18.27
N ALA A 76 2.17 -41.95 19.10
CA ALA A 76 0.76 -42.16 18.77
C ALA A 76 0.11 -40.88 18.17
N LEU A 77 0.52 -39.69 18.64
CA LEU A 77 0.06 -38.42 18.10
C LEU A 77 0.48 -38.21 16.65
N ILE A 78 1.75 -38.44 16.32
CA ILE A 78 2.28 -38.19 14.95
C ILE A 78 1.73 -39.24 13.97
N GLU A 79 1.69 -40.52 14.36
CA GLU A 79 1.10 -41.58 13.53
C GLU A 79 -0.39 -41.37 13.30
N ASN A 80 -1.12 -40.95 14.33
CA ASN A 80 -2.52 -40.62 14.25
C ASN A 80 -2.76 -39.43 13.31
N VAL A 81 -1.92 -38.38 13.38
CA VAL A 81 -2.01 -37.23 12.46
C VAL A 81 -1.70 -37.66 11.03
N LEU A 82 -0.66 -38.47 10.78
CA LEU A 82 -0.33 -38.95 9.43
C LEU A 82 -1.45 -39.84 8.84
N ARG A 83 -2.03 -40.70 9.68
CA ARG A 83 -3.18 -41.54 9.29
C ARG A 83 -4.40 -40.68 8.94
N ASP A 84 -4.67 -39.64 9.77
CA ASP A 84 -5.73 -38.68 9.55
C ASP A 84 -5.52 -37.86 8.27
N VAL A 85 -4.30 -37.40 8.01
CA VAL A 85 -3.94 -36.68 6.77
C VAL A 85 -4.16 -37.59 5.54
N ARG A 86 -3.71 -38.85 5.59
CA ARG A 86 -3.95 -39.80 4.47
C ARG A 86 -5.43 -40.10 4.26
N PHE A 87 -6.19 -40.18 5.36
CA PHE A 87 -7.64 -40.38 5.31
C PHE A 87 -8.30 -39.12 4.71
N ALA A 88 -7.97 -37.93 5.22
CA ALA A 88 -8.48 -36.64 4.73
C ALA A 88 -8.19 -36.46 3.25
N ALA A 89 -6.94 -36.73 2.81
CA ALA A 89 -6.56 -36.63 1.41
C ALA A 89 -7.40 -37.56 0.49
N ARG A 90 -7.62 -38.82 0.92
CA ARG A 90 -8.49 -39.76 0.17
C ARG A 90 -9.94 -39.30 0.15
N ALA A 91 -10.46 -38.78 1.25
CA ALA A 91 -11.80 -38.26 1.36
C ALA A 91 -12.04 -37.04 0.45
N LEU A 92 -11.07 -36.13 0.40
CA LEU A 92 -11.10 -34.92 -0.45
C LEU A 92 -10.99 -35.27 -1.95
N ARG A 93 -10.17 -36.26 -2.31
CA ARG A 93 -10.10 -36.75 -3.69
C ARG A 93 -11.40 -37.35 -4.21
N ARG A 94 -12.26 -37.88 -3.32
CA ARG A 94 -13.58 -38.39 -3.68
C ARG A 94 -14.63 -37.31 -3.92
N GLU A 95 -14.40 -36.11 -3.37
CA GLU A 95 -15.29 -34.95 -3.51
C GLU A 95 -14.55 -33.72 -4.09
N PRO A 96 -14.05 -33.80 -5.33
CA PRO A 96 -13.14 -32.79 -5.88
C PRO A 96 -13.79 -31.41 -6.05
N ARG A 97 -15.09 -31.35 -6.33
CA ARG A 97 -15.82 -30.08 -6.46
C ARG A 97 -15.89 -29.32 -5.13
N PHE A 98 -16.15 -30.04 -4.04
CA PHE A 98 -16.16 -29.45 -2.70
C PHE A 98 -14.76 -28.93 -2.32
N ALA A 99 -13.73 -29.77 -2.51
CA ALA A 99 -12.37 -29.41 -2.18
C ALA A 99 -11.91 -28.19 -2.98
N ALA A 100 -12.19 -28.14 -4.30
CA ALA A 100 -11.84 -27.02 -5.15
C ALA A 100 -12.49 -25.70 -4.69
N VAL A 101 -13.81 -25.71 -4.42
CA VAL A 101 -14.51 -24.49 -3.95
C VAL A 101 -13.98 -24.04 -2.61
N ALA A 102 -13.73 -24.95 -1.66
CA ALA A 102 -13.18 -24.62 -0.35
C ALA A 102 -11.75 -24.02 -0.45
N VAL A 103 -10.88 -24.66 -1.23
CA VAL A 103 -9.50 -24.21 -1.44
C VAL A 103 -9.47 -22.86 -2.15
N LEU A 104 -10.27 -22.67 -3.22
CA LEU A 104 -10.33 -21.40 -3.96
C LEU A 104 -10.85 -20.25 -3.08
N THR A 105 -11.89 -20.51 -2.28
CA THR A 105 -12.43 -19.51 -1.36
C THR A 105 -11.39 -19.02 -0.37
N LEU A 106 -10.62 -19.94 0.22
CA LEU A 106 -9.54 -19.61 1.15
C LEU A 106 -8.37 -18.95 0.43
N ALA A 107 -7.98 -19.45 -0.76
CA ALA A 107 -6.89 -18.89 -1.54
C ALA A 107 -7.13 -17.43 -1.91
N ILE A 108 -8.35 -17.07 -2.27
CA ILE A 108 -8.73 -15.67 -2.57
C ILE A 108 -8.56 -14.80 -1.32
N GLY A 109 -9.09 -15.22 -0.18
CA GLY A 109 -9.00 -14.45 1.07
C GLY A 109 -7.56 -14.31 1.56
N VAL A 110 -6.82 -15.43 1.68
CA VAL A 110 -5.42 -15.45 2.13
C VAL A 110 -4.52 -14.71 1.12
N GLY A 111 -4.73 -14.94 -0.19
CA GLY A 111 -3.92 -14.31 -1.23
C GLY A 111 -4.09 -12.79 -1.27
N ALA A 112 -5.32 -12.30 -1.18
CA ALA A 112 -5.60 -10.86 -1.14
C ALA A 112 -4.99 -10.19 0.10
N THR A 113 -5.19 -10.79 1.30
CA THR A 113 -4.60 -10.23 2.53
C THR A 113 -3.08 -10.29 2.53
N THR A 114 -2.49 -11.35 1.99
CA THR A 114 -1.02 -11.49 1.89
C THR A 114 -0.44 -10.49 0.89
N ALA A 115 -1.08 -10.26 -0.26
CA ALA A 115 -0.64 -9.26 -1.23
C ALA A 115 -0.64 -7.84 -0.63
N VAL A 116 -1.73 -7.46 0.08
CA VAL A 116 -1.80 -6.15 0.75
C VAL A 116 -0.80 -6.05 1.90
N PHE A 117 -0.64 -7.12 2.70
CA PHE A 117 0.37 -7.16 3.76
C PHE A 117 1.78 -7.02 3.20
N SER A 118 2.10 -7.72 2.10
CA SER A 118 3.40 -7.61 1.44
C SER A 118 3.68 -6.19 0.94
N LEU A 119 2.66 -5.51 0.42
CA LEU A 119 2.76 -4.11 0.01
C LEU A 119 2.99 -3.20 1.23
N ALA A 120 2.25 -3.41 2.31
CA ALA A 120 2.42 -2.66 3.55
C ALA A 120 3.81 -2.89 4.18
N ASP A 121 4.28 -4.13 4.21
CA ASP A 121 5.62 -4.49 4.67
C ASP A 121 6.70 -3.83 3.81
N ALA A 122 6.57 -3.92 2.49
CA ALA A 122 7.52 -3.31 1.56
C ALA A 122 7.59 -1.79 1.71
N ILE A 123 6.48 -1.11 1.96
CA ILE A 123 6.41 0.35 2.03
C ILE A 123 6.73 0.86 3.44
N LEU A 124 6.08 0.30 4.49
CA LEU A 124 6.10 0.88 5.83
C LEU A 124 7.07 0.19 6.80
N LEU A 125 7.24 -1.13 6.71
CA LEU A 125 7.91 -1.92 7.76
C LEU A 125 9.35 -2.29 7.41
N ARG A 126 9.69 -2.34 6.13
CA ARG A 126 11.04 -2.76 5.71
C ARG A 126 12.06 -1.67 6.08
N PRO A 127 13.10 -1.98 6.86
CA PRO A 127 14.12 -1.00 7.21
C PRO A 127 14.94 -0.59 5.97
N VAL A 128 15.55 0.59 6.04
CA VAL A 128 16.51 1.06 5.04
C VAL A 128 17.76 0.19 5.11
N ALA A 129 18.23 -0.27 3.95
CA ALA A 129 19.35 -1.22 3.87
C ALA A 129 20.65 -0.61 4.40
N GLY A 130 21.43 -1.41 5.14
CA GLY A 130 22.74 -1.02 5.66
C GLY A 130 22.73 -0.10 6.88
N VAL A 131 21.58 0.41 7.29
CA VAL A 131 21.44 1.31 8.44
C VAL A 131 21.50 0.53 9.73
N ARG A 132 22.30 1.03 10.69
CA ARG A 132 22.47 0.46 12.02
C ARG A 132 21.36 0.93 12.95
N ASP A 133 20.78 -0.03 13.70
CA ASP A 133 19.76 0.23 14.73
C ASP A 133 18.69 1.24 14.28
N PRO A 134 17.91 0.94 13.23
CA PRO A 134 16.98 1.89 12.61
C PRO A 134 15.86 2.38 13.56
N GLY A 135 15.60 1.65 14.66
CA GLY A 135 14.65 2.06 15.69
C GLY A 135 15.12 3.25 16.55
N GLU A 136 16.42 3.59 16.52
CA GLU A 136 16.96 4.78 17.21
C GLU A 136 16.97 6.03 16.34
N LEU A 137 16.58 5.89 15.07
CA LEU A 137 16.56 7.02 14.14
C LEU A 137 15.22 7.74 14.13
N VAL A 138 15.31 9.05 14.05
CA VAL A 138 14.16 9.95 13.95
C VAL A 138 14.34 10.89 12.76
N VAL A 139 13.23 11.26 12.13
CA VAL A 139 13.17 12.37 11.16
C VAL A 139 12.63 13.58 11.88
N VAL A 140 13.32 14.70 11.70
CA VAL A 140 12.91 16.00 12.25
C VAL A 140 12.54 16.91 11.08
N GLN A 141 11.36 17.48 11.12
CA GLN A 141 10.83 18.34 10.07
C GLN A 141 10.28 19.63 10.65
N LEU A 142 10.59 20.74 9.99
CA LEU A 142 9.98 22.03 10.30
C LEU A 142 8.69 22.17 9.47
N ALA A 143 7.54 21.98 10.10
CA ALA A 143 6.25 21.97 9.45
C ALA A 143 5.34 23.07 10.01
N GLY A 144 4.63 23.78 9.11
CA GLY A 144 3.63 24.78 9.42
C GLY A 144 2.23 24.29 9.11
N GLN A 145 1.48 25.07 8.30
CA GLN A 145 0.16 24.66 7.81
C GLN A 145 0.26 23.37 6.95
N PRO A 146 -0.83 22.59 6.82
CA PRO A 146 -0.80 21.34 6.07
C PRO A 146 -0.21 21.51 4.66
N GLY A 147 0.90 20.79 4.42
CA GLY A 147 1.63 20.83 3.15
C GLY A 147 2.73 21.89 3.02
N ALA A 148 2.90 22.79 4.00
CA ALA A 148 3.98 23.76 4.00
C ALA A 148 5.18 23.23 4.80
N ILE A 149 6.32 23.08 4.14
CA ILE A 149 7.60 22.68 4.72
C ILE A 149 8.52 23.89 4.60
N ALA A 150 9.27 24.20 5.67
CA ALA A 150 10.33 25.21 5.61
C ALA A 150 11.71 24.54 5.58
N GLU A 151 12.64 25.23 4.97
CA GLU A 151 14.03 24.82 4.91
C GLU A 151 14.82 25.45 6.07
N LEU A 152 15.86 24.75 6.51
CA LEU A 152 16.82 25.20 7.51
C LEU A 152 18.20 25.40 6.89
N SER A 153 18.95 26.38 7.40
CA SER A 153 20.34 26.59 7.01
C SER A 153 21.30 25.68 7.79
N HIS A 154 22.51 25.53 7.27
CA HIS A 154 23.61 24.83 7.97
C HIS A 154 23.84 25.38 9.39
N ALA A 155 23.87 26.72 9.54
CA ALA A 155 24.07 27.38 10.83
C ALA A 155 22.97 27.07 11.82
N ASN A 156 21.69 27.06 11.38
CA ASN A 156 20.53 26.74 12.22
C ASN A 156 20.57 25.27 12.69
N ILE A 157 20.95 24.34 11.80
CA ILE A 157 21.09 22.92 12.15
C ILE A 157 22.23 22.71 13.14
N SER A 158 23.33 23.42 12.99
CA SER A 158 24.48 23.36 13.91
C SER A 158 24.09 23.77 15.33
N ASP A 159 23.32 24.86 15.46
CA ASP A 159 22.83 25.33 16.76
C ASP A 159 21.82 24.32 17.38
N LEU A 160 20.90 23.78 16.58
CA LEU A 160 19.97 22.76 17.03
C LEU A 160 20.68 21.49 17.50
N ARG A 161 21.71 21.05 16.76
CA ARG A 161 22.55 19.89 17.12
C ARG A 161 23.25 20.09 18.47
N ALA A 162 23.88 21.25 18.67
CA ALA A 162 24.58 21.58 19.91
C ALA A 162 23.63 21.69 21.13
N ALA A 163 22.39 22.12 20.90
CA ALA A 163 21.41 22.37 21.96
C ALA A 163 20.49 21.17 22.29
N THR A 164 20.69 20.01 21.61
CA THR A 164 19.79 18.85 21.78
C THR A 164 20.55 17.59 22.22
N PRO A 165 20.92 17.47 23.51
CA PRO A 165 21.67 16.31 24.02
C PRO A 165 20.85 15.00 24.05
N ALA A 166 19.56 15.02 23.76
CA ALA A 166 18.76 13.82 23.57
C ALA A 166 19.09 13.11 22.25
N LEU A 167 19.79 13.79 21.32
CA LEU A 167 20.29 13.23 20.08
C LEU A 167 21.80 13.02 20.18
N ALA A 168 22.27 11.82 19.84
CA ALA A 168 23.69 11.50 19.70
C ALA A 168 24.30 12.14 18.44
N GLY A 169 23.46 12.46 17.43
CA GLY A 169 23.81 13.14 16.21
C GLY A 169 22.58 13.67 15.50
N LEU A 170 22.77 14.75 14.74
CA LEU A 170 21.73 15.39 13.92
C LEU A 170 22.37 15.85 12.61
N ALA A 171 21.79 15.48 11.47
CA ALA A 171 22.29 15.81 10.13
C ALA A 171 21.15 16.29 9.25
N GLY A 172 21.40 17.34 8.45
CA GLY A 172 20.48 17.85 7.45
C GLY A 172 20.62 17.11 6.11
N TYR A 173 19.53 16.99 5.35
CA TYR A 173 19.60 16.51 3.99
C TYR A 173 18.53 17.14 3.11
N ALA A 174 18.84 17.25 1.81
CA ALA A 174 17.91 17.73 0.80
C ALA A 174 18.21 17.04 -0.54
N SER A 175 17.16 16.50 -1.18
CA SER A 175 17.28 15.91 -2.52
C SER A 175 17.27 17.01 -3.58
N ARG A 176 18.12 16.86 -4.59
CA ARG A 176 18.19 17.74 -5.75
C ARG A 176 18.47 16.91 -7.01
N SER A 177 17.84 17.27 -8.10
CA SER A 177 18.14 16.66 -9.38
C SER A 177 19.38 17.32 -10.00
N MET A 178 20.31 16.51 -10.45
CA MET A 178 21.50 16.92 -11.20
C MET A 178 21.59 16.09 -12.48
N GLN A 179 22.61 16.36 -13.27
CA GLN A 179 22.78 15.68 -14.53
C GLN A 179 24.21 15.23 -14.69
N THR A 180 24.36 14.05 -15.29
CA THR A 180 25.68 13.54 -15.68
C THR A 180 25.68 13.20 -17.17
N ARG A 181 26.85 13.27 -17.77
CA ARG A 181 27.02 12.94 -19.19
C ARG A 181 27.31 11.45 -19.34
N THR A 182 26.60 10.82 -20.27
CA THR A 182 26.87 9.46 -20.74
C THR A 182 27.24 9.46 -22.22
N ALA A 183 27.66 8.32 -22.72
CA ALA A 183 27.93 8.14 -24.17
C ALA A 183 26.67 8.39 -25.04
N THR A 184 25.47 8.29 -24.45
CA THR A 184 24.17 8.46 -25.15
C THR A 184 23.54 9.82 -24.94
N GLY A 185 24.18 10.75 -24.17
CA GLY A 185 23.69 12.08 -23.85
C GLY A 185 23.65 12.38 -22.36
N ALA A 186 23.10 13.52 -21.98
CA ALA A 186 22.91 13.89 -20.59
C ALA A 186 21.76 13.07 -19.95
N VAL A 187 22.02 12.56 -18.74
CA VAL A 187 21.06 11.77 -17.96
C VAL A 187 20.89 12.43 -16.59
N GLU A 188 19.64 12.51 -16.14
CA GLU A 188 19.28 12.97 -14.81
C GLU A 188 19.74 11.99 -13.73
N VAL A 189 20.35 12.50 -12.67
CA VAL A 189 20.80 11.76 -11.50
C VAL A 189 20.28 12.42 -10.24
N GLU A 190 19.84 11.61 -9.29
CA GLU A 190 19.33 12.11 -8.02
C GLU A 190 20.49 12.35 -7.06
N ALA A 191 20.73 13.62 -6.72
CA ALA A 191 21.75 14.04 -5.77
C ALA A 191 21.12 14.35 -4.42
N MET A 192 21.79 13.94 -3.33
CA MET A 192 21.43 14.33 -1.98
C MET A 192 22.52 15.20 -1.39
N ILE A 193 22.16 16.42 -1.01
CA ILE A 193 23.05 17.33 -0.28
C ILE A 193 22.92 16.99 1.19
N VAL A 194 24.04 16.82 1.86
CA VAL A 194 24.09 16.40 3.26
C VAL A 194 24.91 17.38 4.11
N ASP A 195 24.44 17.57 5.33
CA ASP A 195 25.08 18.37 6.37
C ASP A 195 25.46 17.50 7.55
N GLY A 196 26.52 17.90 8.25
CA GLY A 196 26.98 17.17 9.43
C GLY A 196 27.44 15.74 9.08
N ASP A 197 27.61 14.91 10.09
CA ASP A 197 28.00 13.51 9.93
C ASP A 197 26.79 12.62 9.55
N TYR A 198 26.20 12.89 8.39
CA TYR A 198 25.03 12.18 7.89
C TYR A 198 25.20 10.66 7.89
N PHE A 199 26.31 10.15 7.36
CA PHE A 199 26.57 8.72 7.28
C PHE A 199 26.85 8.09 8.65
N GLY A 200 27.53 8.82 9.56
CA GLY A 200 27.75 8.39 10.93
C GLY A 200 26.47 8.35 11.75
N VAL A 201 25.55 9.33 11.57
CA VAL A 201 24.23 9.33 12.18
C VAL A 201 23.45 8.08 11.75
N LEU A 202 23.53 7.67 10.48
CA LEU A 202 22.91 6.46 9.97
C LEU A 202 23.66 5.17 10.38
N GLY A 203 24.91 5.29 10.85
CA GLY A 203 25.76 4.14 11.23
C GLY A 203 26.17 3.29 10.03
N LEU A 204 26.32 3.91 8.86
CA LEU A 204 26.69 3.25 7.61
C LEU A 204 28.22 3.00 7.54
N VAL A 205 28.58 1.92 6.85
CA VAL A 205 29.96 1.62 6.51
C VAL A 205 30.13 1.68 4.99
N PRO A 206 31.10 2.45 4.46
CA PRO A 206 31.29 2.54 3.01
C PRO A 206 31.70 1.18 2.44
N ARG A 207 31.27 0.89 1.21
CA ARG A 207 31.71 -0.31 0.48
C ARG A 207 33.15 -0.18 0.00
N LEU A 208 33.50 1.01 -0.48
CA LEU A 208 34.85 1.38 -0.88
C LEU A 208 35.14 2.83 -0.44
N GLY A 209 36.37 3.13 -0.15
CA GLY A 209 36.82 4.47 0.21
C GLY A 209 36.40 4.91 1.60
N ARG A 210 35.93 6.14 1.73
CA ARG A 210 35.57 6.79 2.99
C ARG A 210 34.35 7.70 2.83
N TRP A 211 33.81 8.13 3.96
CA TRP A 211 32.81 9.22 4.01
C TRP A 211 33.49 10.58 3.95
N PHE A 212 32.72 11.64 3.92
CA PHE A 212 33.21 13.02 4.00
C PHE A 212 33.97 13.26 5.31
N THR A 213 35.06 14.02 5.26
CA THR A 213 35.78 14.48 6.45
C THR A 213 35.09 15.69 7.06
N ALA A 214 35.42 16.01 8.32
CA ALA A 214 34.90 17.19 8.98
C ALA A 214 35.27 18.51 8.23
N GLU A 215 36.44 18.52 7.58
CA GLU A 215 36.87 19.65 6.76
C GLU A 215 36.01 19.80 5.50
N GLU A 216 35.70 18.70 4.81
CA GLU A 216 34.83 18.68 3.61
C GLU A 216 33.36 19.02 3.94
N LEU A 217 32.91 18.82 5.17
CA LEU A 217 31.58 19.18 5.67
C LEU A 217 31.53 20.61 6.23
N SER A 218 32.65 21.31 6.31
CA SER A 218 32.67 22.68 6.81
C SER A 218 32.14 23.66 5.78
N ALA A 219 31.64 24.81 6.24
CA ALA A 219 31.14 25.87 5.36
C ALA A 219 32.20 26.44 4.41
N ASN A 220 33.48 26.37 4.79
CA ASN A 220 34.59 26.88 4.01
C ASN A 220 35.22 25.84 3.05
N ALA A 221 34.62 24.65 2.92
CA ALA A 221 35.12 23.60 2.05
C ALA A 221 34.89 23.92 0.58
N GLY A 222 35.77 23.37 -0.29
CA GLY A 222 35.62 23.54 -1.75
C GLY A 222 34.42 22.83 -2.37
N GLY A 223 33.81 21.85 -1.66
CA GLY A 223 32.66 21.13 -2.12
C GLY A 223 32.86 20.30 -3.39
N ASP A 224 34.09 19.87 -3.69
CA ASP A 224 34.53 19.21 -4.93
C ASP A 224 34.59 17.66 -4.80
N VAL A 225 34.05 17.11 -3.74
CA VAL A 225 34.03 15.66 -3.46
C VAL A 225 32.61 15.09 -3.55
N VAL A 226 32.53 13.80 -3.91
CA VAL A 226 31.25 13.08 -4.04
C VAL A 226 31.37 11.67 -3.52
N VAL A 227 30.31 11.19 -2.85
CA VAL A 227 30.07 9.78 -2.55
C VAL A 227 29.03 9.27 -3.54
N ILE A 228 29.27 8.11 -4.15
CA ILE A 228 28.36 7.54 -5.16
C ILE A 228 27.64 6.28 -4.63
N SER A 229 26.46 5.99 -5.15
CA SER A 229 25.73 4.77 -4.83
C SER A 229 26.34 3.55 -5.54
N ASP A 230 26.07 2.34 -5.00
CA ASP A 230 26.47 1.08 -5.64
C ASP A 230 25.84 0.93 -7.04
N ARG A 231 24.62 1.44 -7.22
CA ARG A 231 23.92 1.47 -8.51
C ARG A 231 24.66 2.37 -9.52
N PHE A 232 24.97 3.60 -9.13
CA PHE A 232 25.69 4.55 -9.95
C PHE A 232 27.10 4.04 -10.30
N TRP A 233 27.80 3.44 -9.34
CA TRP A 233 29.10 2.80 -9.57
C TRP A 233 29.01 1.68 -10.60
N GLY A 234 27.94 0.87 -10.55
CA GLY A 234 27.70 -0.18 -11.55
C GLY A 234 27.36 0.36 -12.94
N ALA A 235 26.53 1.41 -13.01
CA ALA A 235 26.04 1.94 -14.27
C ALA A 235 27.05 2.81 -15.02
N TYR A 236 27.88 3.58 -14.30
CA TYR A 236 28.75 4.58 -14.89
C TYR A 236 30.25 4.24 -14.84
N PHE A 237 30.64 3.33 -13.96
CA PHE A 237 32.02 2.91 -13.77
C PHE A 237 32.27 1.42 -13.91
N ASP A 238 31.28 0.66 -14.41
CA ASP A 238 31.35 -0.81 -14.61
C ASP A 238 31.91 -1.56 -13.37
N ARG A 239 31.61 -1.04 -12.16
CA ARG A 239 32.14 -1.55 -10.87
C ARG A 239 33.67 -1.60 -10.81
N SER A 240 34.35 -0.71 -11.54
CA SER A 240 35.82 -0.62 -11.50
C SER A 240 36.33 -0.39 -10.08
N PRO A 241 37.27 -1.17 -9.57
CA PRO A 241 37.87 -0.97 -8.25
C PRO A 241 38.66 0.35 -8.14
N ASP A 242 39.12 0.90 -9.24
CA ASP A 242 39.87 2.14 -9.32
C ASP A 242 38.99 3.38 -9.43
N VAL A 243 37.75 3.32 -8.96
CA VAL A 243 36.79 4.43 -9.00
C VAL A 243 37.17 5.57 -8.05
N LEU A 244 37.88 5.25 -6.95
CA LEU A 244 38.32 6.26 -5.98
C LEU A 244 39.37 7.21 -6.60
N GLY A 245 39.16 8.51 -6.40
CA GLY A 245 39.97 9.57 -7.01
C GLY A 245 39.63 9.89 -8.46
N ARG A 246 38.74 9.13 -9.12
CA ARG A 246 38.22 9.53 -10.43
C ARG A 246 37.23 10.68 -10.30
N THR A 247 37.13 11.47 -11.37
CA THR A 247 36.18 12.57 -11.43
C THR A 247 34.89 12.16 -12.14
N VAL A 248 33.76 12.62 -11.62
CA VAL A 248 32.46 12.59 -12.29
C VAL A 248 32.02 14.02 -12.57
N GLN A 249 31.47 14.26 -13.74
CA GLN A 249 30.86 15.53 -14.08
C GLN A 249 29.40 15.50 -13.70
N LEU A 250 28.99 16.40 -12.79
CA LEU A 250 27.62 16.62 -12.40
C LEU A 250 27.26 18.08 -12.71
N ASN A 251 26.29 18.30 -13.56
CA ASN A 251 26.06 19.58 -14.23
C ASN A 251 27.34 19.99 -14.98
N ALA A 252 27.73 21.25 -14.92
CA ALA A 252 29.00 21.73 -15.51
C ALA A 252 30.23 21.51 -14.61
N GLU A 253 30.04 21.03 -13.37
CA GLU A 253 31.08 20.92 -12.35
C GLU A 253 31.68 19.51 -12.26
N ARG A 254 32.95 19.44 -11.86
CA ARG A 254 33.64 18.16 -11.62
C ARG A 254 33.77 17.87 -10.14
N TYR A 255 33.45 16.61 -9.78
CA TYR A 255 33.55 16.13 -8.41
C TYR A 255 34.41 14.87 -8.35
N THR A 256 35.25 14.77 -7.31
CA THR A 256 36.16 13.63 -7.08
C THR A 256 35.44 12.56 -6.25
N VAL A 257 35.38 11.31 -6.72
CA VAL A 257 34.79 10.21 -5.99
C VAL A 257 35.65 9.82 -4.81
N VAL A 258 35.15 9.96 -3.57
CA VAL A 258 35.87 9.65 -2.33
C VAL A 258 35.36 8.38 -1.66
N GLY A 259 34.14 7.93 -2.01
CA GLY A 259 33.55 6.74 -1.44
C GLY A 259 32.42 6.17 -2.26
N VAL A 260 32.11 4.89 -2.01
CA VAL A 260 30.97 4.17 -2.57
C VAL A 260 30.09 3.67 -1.43
N ALA A 261 28.79 3.98 -1.49
CA ALA A 261 27.81 3.56 -0.51
C ALA A 261 27.57 2.02 -0.54
N PRO A 262 27.10 1.42 0.55
CA PRO A 262 26.83 -0.01 0.59
C PRO A 262 25.68 -0.39 -0.37
N PRO A 263 25.68 -1.65 -0.87
CA PRO A 263 24.62 -2.14 -1.74
C PRO A 263 23.23 -2.01 -1.12
N GLY A 264 22.26 -1.55 -1.89
CA GLY A 264 20.87 -1.41 -1.44
C GLY A 264 20.59 -0.16 -0.58
N PHE A 265 21.59 0.66 -0.28
CA PHE A 265 21.37 1.96 0.33
C PHE A 265 21.11 3.01 -0.78
N HIS A 266 19.95 3.61 -0.73
CA HIS A 266 19.46 4.60 -1.70
C HIS A 266 19.13 5.95 -1.06
N GLY A 267 19.68 6.24 0.11
CA GLY A 267 19.43 7.46 0.88
C GLY A 267 18.47 7.25 2.04
N THR A 268 18.20 8.33 2.78
CA THR A 268 17.28 8.34 3.93
C THR A 268 15.85 8.10 3.49
N LEU A 269 15.48 8.58 2.29
CA LEU A 269 14.20 8.30 1.65
C LEU A 269 14.35 7.14 0.68
N ARG A 270 13.44 6.19 0.72
CA ARG A 270 13.41 5.04 -0.19
C ARG A 270 12.73 5.38 -1.52
N THR A 271 12.14 6.57 -1.60
CA THR A 271 11.54 7.13 -2.82
C THR A 271 12.61 7.86 -3.61
N GLY A 272 12.72 7.59 -4.90
CA GLY A 272 13.61 8.33 -5.81
C GLY A 272 15.01 7.73 -6.00
N GLY A 273 15.58 7.04 -5.01
CA GLY A 273 16.87 6.36 -5.14
C GLY A 273 18.05 7.28 -5.43
N VAL A 274 18.72 7.76 -4.40
CA VAL A 274 19.89 8.66 -4.50
C VAL A 274 21.05 7.98 -5.26
N ASP A 275 21.58 8.67 -6.25
CA ASP A 275 22.72 8.25 -7.04
C ASP A 275 24.04 8.76 -6.46
N VAL A 276 24.03 9.98 -5.97
CA VAL A 276 25.23 10.66 -5.45
C VAL A 276 24.92 11.48 -4.20
N TRP A 277 25.87 11.57 -3.29
CA TRP A 277 25.82 12.45 -2.11
C TRP A 277 26.89 13.51 -2.24
N LEU A 278 26.53 14.73 -1.90
CA LEU A 278 27.38 15.91 -1.95
C LEU A 278 27.40 16.61 -0.59
N PRO A 279 28.53 17.15 -0.13
CA PRO A 279 28.54 17.97 1.08
C PRO A 279 27.82 19.29 0.85
N ALA A 280 27.31 19.90 1.92
CA ALA A 280 26.59 21.18 1.87
C ALA A 280 27.33 22.27 1.11
N ALA A 281 28.66 22.30 1.25
CA ALA A 281 29.53 23.26 0.54
C ALA A 281 29.44 23.18 -0.99
N ALA A 282 28.99 22.05 -1.55
CA ALA A 282 28.77 21.90 -2.99
C ALA A 282 27.53 22.66 -3.52
N TYR A 283 26.63 23.15 -2.65
CA TYR A 283 25.36 23.73 -3.07
C TYR A 283 25.53 24.96 -3.97
N GLY A 284 26.42 25.88 -3.63
CA GLY A 284 26.72 27.05 -4.45
C GLY A 284 27.29 26.69 -5.84
N ARG A 285 28.15 25.67 -5.87
CA ARG A 285 28.72 25.14 -7.12
C ARG A 285 27.67 24.51 -8.04
N MET A 286 26.74 23.76 -7.46
CA MET A 286 25.64 23.14 -8.21
C MET A 286 24.87 24.12 -9.11
N TRP A 287 24.74 25.37 -8.63
CA TRP A 287 23.93 26.41 -9.29
C TRP A 287 24.77 27.55 -9.88
N HIS A 288 26.11 27.43 -9.89
CA HIS A 288 27.01 28.47 -10.29
C HIS A 288 26.72 29.82 -9.61
N ARG A 289 26.33 29.77 -8.33
CA ARG A 289 26.01 30.94 -7.50
C ARG A 289 26.93 30.99 -6.29
N PRO A 290 27.45 32.20 -5.93
CA PRO A 290 28.20 32.37 -4.71
C PRO A 290 27.25 32.30 -3.49
N ILE A 291 26.84 31.12 -3.10
CA ILE A 291 26.02 30.88 -1.89
C ILE A 291 26.98 30.53 -0.78
N ASP A 292 27.07 31.40 0.23
CA ASP A 292 27.77 31.08 1.47
C ASP A 292 26.85 30.24 2.36
N ILE A 293 27.19 28.97 2.54
CA ILE A 293 26.40 28.09 3.44
C ILE A 293 26.54 28.44 4.92
N ALA A 294 27.55 29.27 5.29
CA ALA A 294 27.65 29.86 6.64
C ALA A 294 26.57 30.91 6.90
N ASP A 295 26.03 31.49 5.83
CA ASP A 295 24.93 32.43 5.95
C ASP A 295 23.67 31.71 6.46
N ARG A 296 23.10 32.29 7.51
CA ARG A 296 21.85 31.78 8.10
C ARG A 296 20.64 31.87 7.16
N GLU A 297 20.68 32.79 6.23
CA GLU A 297 19.60 32.95 5.23
C GLU A 297 19.70 31.90 4.12
N ALA A 298 20.84 31.20 3.96
CA ALA A 298 21.02 30.11 3.01
C ALA A 298 20.31 28.84 3.47
N SER A 299 18.98 28.86 3.46
CA SER A 299 18.14 27.71 3.80
C SER A 299 18.15 26.69 2.66
N ILE A 300 18.55 25.44 2.95
CA ILE A 300 18.80 24.38 1.98
C ILE A 300 18.09 23.08 2.34
N PHE A 301 18.02 22.79 3.66
CA PHE A 301 17.68 21.45 4.15
C PHE A 301 16.21 21.39 4.53
N THR A 302 15.47 20.53 3.85
CA THR A 302 14.04 20.34 4.06
C THR A 302 13.74 19.38 5.21
N GLU A 303 14.65 18.45 5.49
CA GLU A 303 14.49 17.43 6.52
C GLU A 303 15.81 17.19 7.25
N LEU A 304 15.72 16.75 8.50
CA LEU A 304 16.86 16.34 9.31
C LEU A 304 16.70 14.89 9.72
N VAL A 305 17.81 14.17 9.83
CA VAL A 305 17.85 12.85 10.46
C VAL A 305 18.64 12.94 11.76
N GLY A 306 18.07 12.43 12.84
CA GLY A 306 18.69 12.34 14.15
C GLY A 306 18.83 10.92 14.64
N ARG A 307 19.87 10.64 15.42
CA ARG A 307 20.00 9.40 16.19
C ARG A 307 19.76 9.70 17.65
N LEU A 308 18.84 9.00 18.29
CA LEU A 308 18.60 9.12 19.73
C LEU A 308 19.83 8.71 20.52
N ALA A 309 20.14 9.45 21.56
CA ALA A 309 21.16 9.03 22.52
C ALA A 309 20.64 7.82 23.34
N PRO A 310 21.52 6.93 23.82
CA PRO A 310 21.12 5.73 24.53
C PRO A 310 20.16 6.01 25.70
N GLY A 311 19.00 5.33 25.68
CA GLY A 311 17.98 5.47 26.70
C GLY A 311 17.14 6.76 26.63
N ARG A 312 17.25 7.54 25.55
CA ARG A 312 16.42 8.73 25.31
C ARG A 312 15.23 8.40 24.42
N THR A 313 14.17 9.20 24.54
CA THR A 313 12.92 9.00 23.80
C THR A 313 12.72 10.11 22.75
N PRO A 314 11.96 9.82 21.67
CA PRO A 314 11.62 10.83 20.65
C PRO A 314 10.94 12.06 21.21
N GLU A 315 10.08 11.90 22.24
CA GLU A 315 9.35 13.00 22.84
C GLU A 315 10.28 13.98 23.56
N LEU A 316 11.32 13.45 24.24
CA LEU A 316 12.34 14.29 24.88
C LEU A 316 13.15 15.06 23.84
N ALA A 317 13.53 14.41 22.73
CA ALA A 317 14.24 15.06 21.64
C ALA A 317 13.37 16.16 21.02
N GLU A 318 12.08 15.90 20.80
CA GLU A 318 11.13 16.87 20.28
C GLU A 318 10.99 18.09 21.19
N GLN A 319 10.85 17.87 22.50
CA GLN A 319 10.76 18.95 23.47
C GLN A 319 12.00 19.84 23.46
N GLN A 320 13.20 19.24 23.42
CA GLN A 320 14.47 19.98 23.37
C GLN A 320 14.61 20.75 22.07
N LEU A 321 14.31 20.13 20.92
CA LEU A 321 14.35 20.75 19.60
C LEU A 321 13.38 21.94 19.51
N ARG A 322 12.15 21.80 20.01
CA ARG A 322 11.18 22.90 20.03
C ARG A 322 11.64 24.08 20.89
N THR A 323 12.20 23.78 22.06
CA THR A 323 12.75 24.82 22.94
C THR A 323 13.93 25.54 22.28
N SER A 324 14.82 24.81 21.62
CA SER A 324 15.97 25.37 20.93
C SER A 324 15.58 26.17 19.70
N PHE A 325 14.59 25.70 18.94
CA PHE A 325 14.06 26.44 17.80
C PHE A 325 13.37 27.74 18.23
N ALA A 326 12.60 27.73 19.31
CA ALA A 326 11.98 28.96 19.84
C ALA A 326 13.04 30.01 20.21
N ARG A 327 14.17 29.60 20.81
CA ARG A 327 15.30 30.50 21.10
C ARG A 327 15.96 31.04 19.83
N LEU A 328 16.07 30.22 18.78
CA LEU A 328 16.58 30.69 17.48
C LEU A 328 15.68 31.77 16.88
N VAL A 329 14.37 31.57 16.91
CA VAL A 329 13.39 32.57 16.44
C VAL A 329 13.49 33.88 17.24
N GLU A 330 13.64 33.78 18.55
CA GLU A 330 13.84 34.96 19.41
C GLU A 330 15.18 35.67 19.15
N SER A 331 16.24 34.91 18.86
CA SER A 331 17.58 35.45 18.61
C SER A 331 17.76 36.13 17.25
N TYR A 332 16.94 35.73 16.27
CA TYR A 332 17.02 36.24 14.89
C TYR A 332 15.64 36.71 14.42
N PRO A 333 15.07 37.80 15.02
CA PRO A 333 13.79 38.34 14.62
C PRO A 333 13.85 38.82 13.15
N GLY A 334 12.80 38.57 12.40
CA GLY A 334 12.71 38.88 10.96
C GLY A 334 13.11 37.74 10.05
N MET A 335 14.11 36.91 10.42
CA MET A 335 14.51 35.75 9.63
C MET A 335 13.42 34.68 9.54
N PHE A 336 12.73 34.46 10.66
CA PHE A 336 11.70 33.44 10.80
C PHE A 336 10.27 33.96 10.72
N ASP A 337 10.06 35.23 10.33
CA ASP A 337 8.71 35.83 10.22
C ASP A 337 7.81 35.04 9.27
N HIS A 338 8.39 34.46 8.22
CA HIS A 338 7.67 33.63 7.25
C HIS A 338 7.35 32.22 7.77
N VAL A 339 7.96 31.80 8.89
CA VAL A 339 7.81 30.48 9.51
C VAL A 339 7.46 30.58 11.00
N ALA A 340 6.97 31.70 11.47
CA ALA A 340 6.62 31.94 12.89
C ALA A 340 5.60 30.91 13.43
N ASP A 341 4.69 30.43 12.59
CA ASP A 341 3.71 29.39 12.91
C ASP A 341 4.22 27.96 12.77
N TYR A 342 5.49 27.76 12.35
CA TYR A 342 6.06 26.46 12.13
C TYR A 342 6.55 25.85 13.45
N ARG A 343 6.50 24.52 13.50
CA ARG A 343 6.95 23.73 14.64
C ARG A 343 7.87 22.62 14.18
N LEU A 344 8.91 22.36 14.95
CA LEU A 344 9.71 21.16 14.77
C LEU A 344 8.93 19.94 15.29
N ASN A 345 8.69 19.00 14.44
CA ASN A 345 8.05 17.73 14.76
C ASN A 345 9.08 16.61 14.60
N VAL A 346 9.05 15.66 15.52
CA VAL A 346 9.92 14.48 15.50
C VAL A 346 9.09 13.25 15.17
N HIS A 347 9.51 12.51 14.16
CA HIS A 347 8.84 11.30 13.69
C HIS A 347 9.79 10.12 13.79
N GLU A 348 9.32 8.99 14.33
CA GLU A 348 10.12 7.78 14.45
C GLU A 348 10.41 7.16 13.08
N GLY A 349 11.64 6.66 12.91
CA GLY A 349 12.10 5.90 11.74
C GLY A 349 12.33 6.78 10.50
N ILE A 350 13.00 6.20 9.53
CA ILE A 350 13.37 6.76 8.23
C ILE A 350 12.75 5.94 7.09
N GLY A 351 12.98 6.34 5.84
CA GLY A 351 12.60 5.57 4.65
C GLY A 351 11.49 6.17 3.82
N LEU A 352 10.61 6.97 4.41
CA LEU A 352 9.54 7.70 3.70
C LEU A 352 9.45 9.12 4.24
N ALA A 353 9.19 10.08 3.37
CA ALA A 353 8.82 11.42 3.79
C ALA A 353 7.59 11.35 4.71
N VAL A 354 7.55 12.20 5.74
CA VAL A 354 6.52 12.15 6.80
C VAL A 354 5.11 12.25 6.21
N SER A 355 4.90 13.18 5.28
CA SER A 355 3.62 13.39 4.60
C SER A 355 3.18 12.14 3.82
N VAL A 356 4.11 11.49 3.11
CA VAL A 356 3.85 10.27 2.34
C VAL A 356 3.55 9.10 3.28
N ARG A 357 4.28 8.98 4.40
CA ARG A 357 4.06 7.93 5.40
C ARG A 357 2.66 8.00 6.00
N GLU A 358 2.21 9.19 6.40
CA GLU A 358 0.89 9.37 6.97
C GLU A 358 -0.22 9.11 5.96
N GLN A 359 -0.05 9.62 4.75
CA GLN A 359 -1.02 9.46 3.67
C GLN A 359 -1.14 8.00 3.25
N THR A 360 -0.01 7.37 2.93
CA THR A 360 0.05 5.96 2.50
C THR A 360 -0.32 5.01 3.64
N GLY A 361 0.09 5.30 4.88
CA GLY A 361 -0.28 4.50 6.05
C GLY A 361 -1.80 4.44 6.27
N ARG A 362 -2.52 5.55 6.04
CA ARG A 362 -4.00 5.56 6.09
C ARG A 362 -4.61 4.71 4.97
N ALA A 363 -4.11 4.84 3.74
CA ALA A 363 -4.59 4.04 2.60
C ALA A 363 -4.34 2.54 2.81
N LEU A 364 -3.15 2.17 3.28
CA LEU A 364 -2.80 0.77 3.56
C LEU A 364 -3.64 0.17 4.69
N ARG A 365 -3.96 0.93 5.75
CA ARG A 365 -4.87 0.46 6.81
C ARG A 365 -6.27 0.18 6.27
N LEU A 366 -6.80 1.02 5.38
CA LEU A 366 -8.08 0.81 4.71
C LEU A 366 -8.04 -0.44 3.81
N LEU A 367 -6.97 -0.63 3.05
CA LEU A 367 -6.77 -1.83 2.22
C LEU A 367 -6.65 -3.10 3.06
N LEU A 368 -5.87 -3.07 4.15
CA LEU A 368 -5.74 -4.19 5.08
C LEU A 368 -7.09 -4.53 5.73
N GLY A 369 -7.86 -3.54 6.15
CA GLY A 369 -9.21 -3.72 6.68
C GLY A 369 -10.16 -4.34 5.66
N SER A 370 -10.11 -3.87 4.40
CA SER A 370 -10.90 -4.41 3.30
C SER A 370 -10.52 -5.85 2.96
N ALA A 371 -9.21 -6.15 2.91
CA ALA A 371 -8.69 -7.49 2.67
C ALA A 371 -9.01 -8.44 3.84
N ALA A 372 -8.91 -7.97 5.09
CA ALA A 372 -9.31 -8.74 6.27
C ALA A 372 -10.81 -9.07 6.25
N LEU A 373 -11.64 -8.11 5.83
CA LEU A 373 -13.07 -8.34 5.67
C LEU A 373 -13.36 -9.38 4.58
N LEU A 374 -12.63 -9.32 3.45
CA LEU A 374 -12.71 -10.35 2.40
C LEU A 374 -12.27 -11.72 2.91
N LEU A 375 -11.20 -11.81 3.70
CA LEU A 375 -10.75 -13.04 4.33
C LEU A 375 -11.84 -13.60 5.27
N LEU A 376 -12.44 -12.76 6.10
CA LEU A 376 -13.53 -13.15 6.99
C LEU A 376 -14.75 -13.68 6.21
N ILE A 377 -15.10 -13.05 5.08
CA ILE A 377 -16.15 -13.55 4.17
C ILE A 377 -15.79 -14.95 3.65
N GLY A 378 -14.53 -15.13 3.21
CA GLY A 378 -14.01 -16.43 2.79
C GLY A 378 -14.05 -17.48 3.90
N CYS A 379 -13.68 -17.12 5.14
CA CYS A 379 -13.74 -17.98 6.31
C CYS A 379 -15.17 -18.43 6.66
N VAL A 380 -16.10 -17.48 6.62
CA VAL A 380 -17.53 -17.76 6.83
C VAL A 380 -18.08 -18.70 5.75
N ASN A 381 -17.69 -18.48 4.49
CA ASN A 381 -18.09 -19.36 3.39
C ASN A 381 -17.50 -20.76 3.57
N PHE A 382 -16.23 -20.85 3.95
CA PHE A 382 -15.59 -22.13 4.30
C PHE A 382 -16.29 -22.84 5.45
N ALA A 383 -16.64 -22.13 6.53
CA ALA A 383 -17.40 -22.69 7.65
C ALA A 383 -18.77 -23.22 7.20
N ASN A 384 -19.47 -22.47 6.34
CA ASN A 384 -20.76 -22.90 5.78
C ASN A 384 -20.61 -24.18 4.94
N LEU A 385 -19.55 -24.30 4.15
CA LEU A 385 -19.24 -25.51 3.37
C LEU A 385 -18.95 -26.71 4.28
N LEU A 386 -18.18 -26.53 5.36
CA LEU A 386 -17.90 -27.59 6.33
C LEU A 386 -19.17 -28.02 7.10
N LEU A 387 -20.05 -27.09 7.48
CA LEU A 387 -21.34 -27.37 8.11
C LEU A 387 -22.26 -28.17 7.16
N PHE A 388 -22.28 -27.84 5.88
CA PHE A 388 -23.01 -28.61 4.87
C PHE A 388 -22.50 -30.06 4.80
N ARG A 389 -21.18 -30.22 4.72
CA ARG A 389 -20.54 -31.54 4.65
C ARG A 389 -20.77 -32.36 5.92
N GLY A 390 -20.71 -31.73 7.11
CA GLY A 390 -20.99 -32.38 8.38
C GLY A 390 -22.41 -32.97 8.45
N VAL A 391 -23.38 -32.33 7.79
CA VAL A 391 -24.77 -32.85 7.73
C VAL A 391 -24.90 -34.04 6.79
N THR A 392 -24.23 -34.04 5.64
CA THR A 392 -24.28 -35.15 4.67
C THR A 392 -23.59 -36.40 5.22
N ARG A 393 -22.59 -36.24 6.09
CA ARG A 393 -21.82 -37.35 6.71
C ARG A 393 -22.31 -37.75 8.11
N ARG A 394 -23.48 -37.26 8.56
CA ARG A 394 -24.00 -37.58 9.91
C ARG A 394 -24.17 -39.05 10.15
N GLY A 395 -24.64 -39.83 9.15
CA GLY A 395 -24.77 -41.29 9.26
C GLY A 395 -23.42 -41.97 9.52
N GLU A 396 -22.39 -41.58 8.81
CA GLU A 396 -21.02 -42.11 8.97
C GLU A 396 -20.44 -41.82 10.37
N VAL A 397 -20.59 -40.56 10.84
CA VAL A 397 -20.15 -40.15 12.19
C VAL A 397 -20.96 -40.91 13.29
N GLY A 398 -22.28 -41.10 13.09
CA GLY A 398 -23.13 -41.85 13.99
C GLY A 398 -22.72 -43.31 14.13
N VAL A 399 -22.42 -43.98 13.01
CA VAL A 399 -21.94 -45.38 13.00
C VAL A 399 -20.57 -45.47 13.73
N ARG A 400 -19.65 -44.55 13.48
CA ARG A 400 -18.36 -44.56 14.16
C ARG A 400 -18.51 -44.35 15.68
N ALA A 401 -19.37 -43.42 16.09
CA ALA A 401 -19.67 -43.20 17.50
C ALA A 401 -20.28 -44.43 18.17
N ALA A 402 -21.17 -45.15 17.46
CA ALA A 402 -21.76 -46.38 17.94
C ALA A 402 -20.75 -47.53 18.06
N LEU A 403 -19.70 -47.53 17.21
CA LEU A 403 -18.59 -48.48 17.27
C LEU A 403 -17.49 -48.07 18.30
N GLY A 404 -17.72 -47.03 19.13
CA GLY A 404 -16.84 -46.68 20.26
C GLY A 404 -15.84 -45.57 19.98
N ALA A 405 -15.89 -44.85 18.85
CA ALA A 405 -14.98 -43.72 18.59
C ALA A 405 -15.22 -42.60 19.61
N SER A 406 -14.13 -42.15 20.28
CA SER A 406 -14.17 -41.07 21.27
C SER A 406 -14.46 -39.71 20.62
N ARG A 407 -15.11 -38.81 21.38
CA ARG A 407 -15.39 -37.44 20.91
C ARG A 407 -14.15 -36.68 20.47
N PRO A 408 -13.02 -36.67 21.22
CA PRO A 408 -11.79 -36.01 20.79
C PRO A 408 -11.27 -36.55 19.45
N ARG A 409 -11.37 -37.88 19.24
CA ARG A 409 -10.90 -38.54 18.02
C ARG A 409 -11.67 -38.11 16.78
N LEU A 410 -13.00 -38.02 16.89
CA LEU A 410 -13.87 -37.55 15.80
C LEU A 410 -13.62 -36.04 15.50
N LEU A 411 -13.40 -35.23 16.55
CA LEU A 411 -13.07 -33.83 16.43
C LEU A 411 -11.69 -33.64 15.73
N GLN A 412 -10.69 -34.40 16.17
CA GLN A 412 -9.33 -34.36 15.58
C GLN A 412 -9.38 -34.67 14.09
N GLN A 413 -10.12 -35.69 13.68
CA GLN A 413 -10.25 -36.05 12.26
C GLN A 413 -10.89 -34.95 11.43
N GLN A 414 -11.97 -34.30 11.92
CA GLN A 414 -12.60 -33.19 11.21
C GLN A 414 -11.71 -31.95 11.15
N LEU A 415 -10.97 -31.67 12.23
CA LEU A 415 -9.97 -30.59 12.27
C LEU A 415 -8.86 -30.85 11.26
N THR A 416 -8.35 -32.08 11.16
CA THR A 416 -7.29 -32.42 10.19
C THR A 416 -7.76 -32.24 8.74
N GLU A 417 -9.02 -32.61 8.42
CA GLU A 417 -9.60 -32.36 7.09
C GLU A 417 -9.66 -30.86 6.79
N GLY A 418 -10.13 -30.03 7.74
CA GLY A 418 -10.20 -28.59 7.61
C GLY A 418 -8.83 -27.92 7.49
N LEU A 419 -7.86 -28.33 8.32
CA LEU A 419 -6.50 -27.83 8.28
C LEU A 419 -5.80 -28.16 6.96
N LEU A 420 -6.04 -29.34 6.40
CA LEU A 420 -5.49 -29.74 5.11
C LEU A 420 -6.02 -28.85 3.97
N LEU A 421 -7.32 -28.55 3.97
CA LEU A 421 -7.92 -27.59 3.02
C LEU A 421 -7.33 -26.19 3.17
N CYS A 422 -7.14 -25.74 4.42
CA CYS A 422 -6.53 -24.43 4.70
C CYS A 422 -5.04 -24.38 4.28
N ALA A 423 -4.30 -25.48 4.43
CA ALA A 423 -2.93 -25.56 3.96
C ALA A 423 -2.84 -25.43 2.43
N PHE A 424 -3.70 -26.15 1.68
CA PHE A 424 -3.77 -25.99 0.22
C PHE A 424 -4.28 -24.62 -0.20
N GLY A 425 -5.29 -24.07 0.52
CA GLY A 425 -5.78 -22.72 0.30
C GLY A 425 -4.72 -21.66 0.57
N GLY A 426 -3.92 -21.83 1.63
CA GLY A 426 -2.78 -20.96 1.96
C GLY A 426 -1.67 -21.01 0.91
N LEU A 427 -1.28 -22.20 0.47
CA LEU A 427 -0.27 -22.36 -0.59
C LEU A 427 -0.71 -21.74 -1.92
N LEU A 428 -1.96 -21.98 -2.32
CA LEU A 428 -2.52 -21.36 -3.53
C LEU A 428 -2.67 -19.84 -3.34
N GLY A 429 -3.01 -19.37 -2.12
CA GLY A 429 -3.05 -17.97 -1.75
C GLY A 429 -1.69 -17.28 -1.86
N VAL A 430 -0.62 -17.93 -1.41
CA VAL A 430 0.76 -17.44 -1.64
C VAL A 430 1.06 -17.35 -3.14
N GLY A 431 0.68 -18.34 -3.93
CA GLY A 431 0.81 -18.30 -5.39
C GLY A 431 0.04 -17.13 -6.03
N LEU A 432 -1.17 -16.86 -5.55
CA LEU A 432 -1.97 -15.72 -6.00
C LEU A 432 -1.34 -14.39 -5.59
N ALA A 433 -0.81 -14.27 -4.37
CA ALA A 433 -0.10 -13.08 -3.92
C ALA A 433 1.17 -12.80 -4.74
N LEU A 434 1.92 -13.87 -5.14
CA LEU A 434 3.04 -13.77 -6.08
C LEU A 434 2.61 -13.26 -7.45
N ALA A 435 1.51 -13.78 -7.99
CA ALA A 435 0.98 -13.35 -9.28
C ALA A 435 0.53 -11.88 -9.25
N ILE A 436 -0.17 -11.46 -8.18
CA ILE A 436 -0.55 -10.06 -7.97
C ILE A 436 0.72 -9.19 -7.86
N GLY A 437 1.70 -9.58 -7.05
CA GLY A 437 2.96 -8.87 -6.89
C GLY A 437 3.76 -8.75 -8.20
N ALA A 438 3.66 -9.74 -9.08
CA ALA A 438 4.29 -9.69 -10.41
C ALA A 438 3.66 -8.63 -11.32
N ILE A 439 2.35 -8.38 -11.20
CA ILE A 439 1.64 -7.33 -11.95
C ILE A 439 2.09 -5.93 -11.49
N PHE A 440 2.42 -5.78 -10.20
CA PHE A 440 2.89 -4.50 -9.64
C PHE A 440 4.38 -4.24 -9.84
N ARG A 441 5.17 -5.25 -10.22
CA ARG A 441 6.60 -5.06 -10.54
C ARG A 441 6.78 -4.15 -11.74
N GLY A 442 7.65 -3.15 -11.59
CA GLY A 442 7.95 -2.17 -12.65
C GLY A 442 6.87 -1.09 -12.83
N GLN A 443 5.83 -1.06 -11.99
CA GLN A 443 4.94 0.09 -11.93
C GLN A 443 5.50 1.11 -10.92
N GLU A 444 5.79 2.30 -11.43
CA GLU A 444 6.18 3.43 -10.60
C GLU A 444 4.92 4.09 -10.03
N PHE A 445 4.85 4.16 -8.71
CA PHE A 445 3.81 4.90 -8.01
C PHE A 445 4.42 6.20 -7.47
N PRO A 446 3.89 7.37 -7.85
CA PRO A 446 4.42 8.65 -7.39
C PRO A 446 4.50 8.71 -5.86
N GLY A 447 5.66 9.07 -5.34
CA GLY A 447 5.89 9.17 -3.90
C GLY A 447 6.04 7.84 -3.15
N LEU A 448 5.95 6.69 -3.81
CA LEU A 448 6.21 5.39 -3.20
C LEU A 448 7.57 4.84 -3.67
N PRO A 449 8.29 4.12 -2.79
CA PRO A 449 9.53 3.48 -3.20
C PRO A 449 9.27 2.48 -4.33
N PRO A 450 10.20 2.36 -5.29
CA PRO A 450 10.11 1.32 -6.31
C PRO A 450 10.02 -0.04 -5.62
N ILE A 451 9.09 -0.86 -6.10
CA ILE A 451 8.91 -2.22 -5.59
C ILE A 451 9.97 -3.11 -6.27
N ASP A 452 11.22 -2.91 -5.88
CA ASP A 452 12.35 -3.69 -6.36
C ASP A 452 12.47 -5.00 -5.58
N GLY A 453 12.65 -6.10 -6.29
CA GLY A 453 12.83 -7.42 -5.68
C GLY A 453 11.55 -8.25 -5.51
N SER A 454 11.62 -9.31 -4.71
CA SER A 454 10.45 -10.15 -4.42
C SER A 454 9.50 -9.41 -3.50
N VAL A 455 8.27 -9.22 -3.94
CA VAL A 455 7.17 -8.67 -3.13
C VAL A 455 6.91 -9.58 -1.92
N LEU A 456 7.16 -10.90 -2.05
CA LEU A 456 7.06 -11.87 -0.96
C LEU A 456 8.43 -12.07 -0.30
N ASN A 457 8.50 -11.74 0.96
CA ASN A 457 9.58 -12.05 1.88
C ASN A 457 9.14 -13.08 2.92
N GLY A 458 10.05 -13.46 3.82
CA GLY A 458 9.76 -14.41 4.89
C GLY A 458 8.59 -13.99 5.78
N SER A 459 8.42 -12.70 6.08
CA SER A 459 7.32 -12.16 6.90
C SER A 459 5.96 -12.34 6.22
N ALA A 460 5.88 -12.10 4.92
CA ALA A 460 4.64 -12.26 4.15
C ALA A 460 4.23 -13.74 4.02
N VAL A 461 5.21 -14.64 3.82
CA VAL A 461 4.94 -16.09 3.81
C VAL A 461 4.49 -16.56 5.20
N ALA A 462 5.15 -16.12 6.27
CA ALA A 462 4.76 -16.43 7.64
C ALA A 462 3.36 -15.91 7.96
N PHE A 463 3.02 -14.69 7.51
CA PHE A 463 1.68 -14.12 7.63
C PHE A 463 0.63 -14.97 6.87
N ALA A 464 0.91 -15.37 5.64
CA ALA A 464 0.01 -16.20 4.83
C ALA A 464 -0.27 -17.55 5.49
N LEU A 465 0.79 -18.24 5.93
CA LEU A 465 0.66 -19.54 6.59
C LEU A 465 0.00 -19.41 7.96
N GLY A 466 0.36 -18.38 8.73
CA GLY A 466 -0.25 -18.08 10.02
C GLY A 466 -1.75 -17.77 9.91
N SER A 467 -2.14 -16.95 8.95
CA SER A 467 -3.56 -16.62 8.69
C SER A 467 -4.36 -17.84 8.21
N ALA A 468 -3.79 -18.68 7.33
CA ALA A 468 -4.40 -19.91 6.88
C ALA A 468 -4.58 -20.93 8.03
N LEU A 469 -3.55 -21.09 8.88
CA LEU A 469 -3.61 -21.96 10.06
C LEU A 469 -4.65 -21.48 11.07
N LEU A 470 -4.64 -20.19 11.40
CA LEU A 470 -5.61 -19.58 12.32
C LEU A 470 -7.03 -19.75 11.82
N THR A 471 -7.26 -19.48 10.53
CA THR A 471 -8.53 -19.73 9.85
C THR A 471 -8.94 -21.20 9.96
N GLY A 472 -8.01 -22.11 9.67
CA GLY A 472 -8.23 -23.55 9.76
C GLY A 472 -8.64 -24.00 11.15
N VAL A 473 -7.97 -23.54 12.18
CA VAL A 473 -8.31 -23.90 13.58
C VAL A 473 -9.68 -23.34 13.97
N ILE A 474 -9.91 -22.03 13.81
CA ILE A 474 -11.14 -21.37 14.28
C ILE A 474 -12.36 -21.87 13.52
N PHE A 475 -12.29 -21.85 12.19
CA PHE A 475 -13.45 -22.11 11.34
C PHE A 475 -13.68 -23.60 11.03
N SER A 476 -12.76 -24.51 11.42
CA SER A 476 -13.01 -25.94 11.41
C SER A 476 -13.49 -26.46 12.78
N ALA A 477 -12.98 -25.90 13.89
CA ALA A 477 -13.34 -26.34 15.23
C ALA A 477 -14.82 -26.10 15.56
N LEU A 478 -15.34 -24.93 15.21
CA LEU A 478 -16.70 -24.53 15.53
C LEU A 478 -17.78 -25.41 14.82
N PRO A 479 -17.70 -25.63 13.48
CA PRO A 479 -18.60 -26.56 12.78
C PRO A 479 -18.46 -27.99 13.26
N ALA A 480 -17.24 -28.45 13.57
CA ALA A 480 -16.99 -29.78 14.09
C ALA A 480 -17.68 -29.99 15.46
N ALA A 481 -17.54 -29.03 16.37
CA ALA A 481 -18.20 -29.09 17.70
C ALA A 481 -19.73 -29.07 17.59
N VAL A 482 -20.31 -28.26 16.72
CA VAL A 482 -21.75 -28.19 16.47
C VAL A 482 -22.27 -29.52 15.88
N SER A 483 -21.58 -30.07 14.89
CA SER A 483 -21.93 -31.33 14.23
C SER A 483 -21.89 -32.52 15.21
N LEU A 484 -20.91 -32.55 16.10
CA LEU A 484 -20.76 -33.58 17.11
C LEU A 484 -21.88 -33.53 18.18
N ARG A 485 -22.21 -32.33 18.65
CA ARG A 485 -23.33 -32.12 19.60
C ARG A 485 -24.63 -32.58 19.01
N ASP A 486 -24.91 -32.29 17.77
CA ASP A 486 -26.11 -32.67 17.03
C ASP A 486 -26.22 -34.20 16.81
N ALA A 487 -25.08 -34.87 16.51
CA ALA A 487 -25.05 -36.32 16.29
C ALA A 487 -25.30 -37.10 17.58
N LEU A 488 -24.72 -36.70 18.69
CA LEU A 488 -24.81 -37.39 19.99
C LEU A 488 -26.08 -37.03 20.76
N GLY A 489 -26.62 -35.83 20.58
CA GLY A 489 -27.84 -35.40 21.26
C GLY A 489 -29.10 -36.14 20.81
N ARG A 490 -29.11 -36.74 19.61
CA ARG A 490 -30.26 -37.53 19.09
C ARG A 490 -30.24 -39.00 19.50
N THR A 491 -29.09 -39.57 19.77
CA THR A 491 -28.95 -40.93 20.27
C THR A 491 -29.49 -41.06 21.70
N MET A 492 -29.57 -39.96 22.43
CA MET A 492 -30.08 -39.94 23.82
C MET A 492 -31.51 -39.40 23.98
N ARG A 493 -32.15 -38.78 22.96
CA ARG A 493 -33.47 -38.17 23.07
C ARG A 493 -34.34 -38.46 21.84
N SER A 494 -35.17 -39.44 21.93
CA SER A 494 -36.23 -39.70 20.95
C SER A 494 -37.42 -38.73 21.00
N ILE A 495 -37.43 -37.73 21.91
CA ILE A 495 -38.56 -36.82 22.16
C ILE A 495 -38.00 -35.40 22.41
N GLY A 496 -38.14 -34.47 21.44
CA GLY A 496 -37.94 -33.04 21.70
C GLY A 496 -37.65 -32.17 20.48
N ARG A 497 -38.60 -31.33 20.09
CA ARG A 497 -38.57 -30.41 18.93
C ARG A 497 -37.63 -29.21 19.04
N SER A 498 -36.94 -28.99 20.18
CA SER A 498 -36.27 -27.69 20.46
C SER A 498 -34.78 -27.60 20.09
N VAL A 499 -34.06 -28.68 19.73
CA VAL A 499 -32.60 -28.66 19.49
C VAL A 499 -32.25 -28.35 18.03
N SER A 500 -33.25 -28.33 17.11
CA SER A 500 -32.97 -28.02 15.69
C SER A 500 -32.80 -26.53 15.36
N ASP A 501 -33.12 -25.62 16.28
CA ASP A 501 -33.14 -24.18 16.02
C ASP A 501 -31.78 -23.51 16.17
N ALA A 502 -30.95 -23.94 17.11
CA ALA A 502 -29.64 -23.31 17.35
C ALA A 502 -28.67 -23.38 16.14
N GLY A 503 -28.59 -24.55 15.49
CA GLY A 503 -27.77 -24.73 14.29
C GLY A 503 -28.30 -24.00 13.04
N SER A 504 -29.60 -23.72 13.00
CA SER A 504 -30.26 -22.93 11.96
C SER A 504 -29.98 -21.42 12.15
N ALA A 505 -30.04 -20.92 13.39
CA ALA A 505 -29.79 -19.54 13.74
C ALA A 505 -28.34 -19.16 13.48
N PHE A 506 -27.38 -20.01 13.86
CA PHE A 506 -25.96 -19.79 13.62
C PHE A 506 -25.63 -19.62 12.12
N ARG A 507 -26.13 -20.52 11.26
CA ARG A 507 -25.97 -20.44 9.82
C ARG A 507 -26.60 -19.18 9.22
N SER A 508 -27.79 -18.80 9.68
CA SER A 508 -28.45 -17.56 9.26
C SER A 508 -27.62 -16.35 9.64
N GLY A 509 -27.03 -16.34 10.84
CA GLY A 509 -26.11 -15.28 11.30
C GLY A 509 -24.85 -15.17 10.44
N LEU A 510 -24.25 -16.30 10.05
CA LEU A 510 -23.08 -16.32 9.16
C LEU A 510 -23.41 -15.71 7.79
N VAL A 511 -24.58 -16.06 7.21
CA VAL A 511 -25.02 -15.50 5.92
C VAL A 511 -25.32 -14.01 6.02
N ILE A 512 -26.01 -13.58 7.09
CA ILE A 512 -26.28 -12.15 7.34
C ILE A 512 -24.99 -11.37 7.42
N PHE A 513 -24.01 -11.85 8.19
CA PHE A 513 -22.69 -11.22 8.29
C PHE A 513 -21.99 -11.15 6.95
N GLN A 514 -21.95 -12.25 6.18
CA GLN A 514 -21.30 -12.33 4.89
C GLN A 514 -21.89 -11.34 3.89
N VAL A 515 -23.22 -11.27 3.80
CA VAL A 515 -23.93 -10.35 2.92
C VAL A 515 -23.71 -8.90 3.35
N ALA A 516 -23.82 -8.61 4.65
CA ALA A 516 -23.59 -7.27 5.19
C ALA A 516 -22.16 -6.78 4.92
N ALA A 517 -21.15 -7.62 5.18
CA ALA A 517 -19.75 -7.32 4.93
C ALA A 517 -19.47 -7.10 3.44
N SER A 518 -20.06 -7.90 2.55
CA SER A 518 -19.93 -7.74 1.10
C SER A 518 -20.59 -6.46 0.61
N LEU A 519 -21.75 -6.08 1.15
CA LEU A 519 -22.41 -4.82 0.83
C LEU A 519 -21.59 -3.62 1.32
N THR A 520 -20.97 -3.70 2.51
CA THR A 520 -20.05 -2.69 3.03
C THR A 520 -18.91 -2.42 2.06
N LEU A 521 -18.25 -3.47 1.57
CA LEU A 521 -17.16 -3.34 0.58
C LEU A 521 -17.68 -2.77 -0.75
N LEU A 522 -18.86 -3.19 -1.19
CA LEU A 522 -19.45 -2.69 -2.43
C LEU A 522 -19.79 -1.20 -2.36
N ILE A 523 -20.35 -0.72 -1.25
CA ILE A 523 -20.61 0.71 -1.02
C ILE A 523 -19.30 1.49 -1.07
N GLY A 524 -18.26 1.04 -0.34
CA GLY A 524 -16.96 1.70 -0.36
C GLY A 524 -16.32 1.74 -1.75
N ALA A 525 -16.41 0.65 -2.51
CA ALA A 525 -15.91 0.59 -3.88
C ALA A 525 -16.63 1.57 -4.81
N LEU A 526 -17.95 1.64 -4.74
CA LEU A 526 -18.75 2.55 -5.56
C LEU A 526 -18.45 4.02 -5.23
N MET A 527 -18.25 4.35 -3.94
CA MET A 527 -17.85 5.71 -3.52
C MET A 527 -16.47 6.10 -4.06
N LEU A 528 -15.51 5.18 -4.03
CA LEU A 528 -14.19 5.44 -4.62
C LEU A 528 -14.25 5.62 -6.13
N VAL A 529 -15.05 4.82 -6.83
CA VAL A 529 -15.28 4.99 -8.28
C VAL A 529 -15.91 6.32 -8.58
N GLN A 530 -16.89 6.77 -7.77
CA GLN A 530 -17.53 8.06 -7.94
C GLN A 530 -16.58 9.23 -7.64
N THR A 531 -15.73 9.08 -6.62
CA THR A 531 -14.63 10.02 -6.33
C THR A 531 -13.74 10.22 -7.56
N ILE A 532 -13.29 9.11 -8.21
CA ILE A 532 -12.46 9.21 -9.43
C ILE A 532 -13.21 9.92 -10.54
N ARG A 533 -14.47 9.56 -10.78
CA ARG A 533 -15.29 10.23 -11.81
C ARG A 533 -15.45 11.73 -11.56
N ASN A 534 -15.56 12.13 -10.30
CA ASN A 534 -15.64 13.54 -9.94
C ASN A 534 -14.29 14.24 -10.14
N LEU A 535 -13.17 13.60 -9.75
CA LEU A 535 -11.82 14.12 -9.99
C LEU A 535 -11.51 14.28 -11.48
N ASP A 536 -11.95 13.32 -12.31
CA ASP A 536 -11.76 13.37 -13.76
C ASP A 536 -12.61 14.48 -14.46
N ARG A 537 -13.62 15.02 -13.76
CA ARG A 537 -14.50 16.09 -14.26
C ARG A 537 -14.18 17.47 -13.73
N VAL A 538 -13.17 17.58 -12.85
CA VAL A 538 -12.77 18.88 -12.30
C VAL A 538 -12.24 19.76 -13.40
N ASP A 539 -12.76 20.95 -13.51
CA ASP A 539 -12.17 22.00 -14.35
C ASP A 539 -10.88 22.50 -13.67
N LEU A 540 -9.76 22.30 -14.34
CA LEU A 540 -8.44 22.69 -13.84
C LEU A 540 -8.06 24.13 -14.21
N GLY A 541 -8.88 24.83 -15.02
CA GLY A 541 -8.63 26.18 -15.52
C GLY A 541 -7.62 26.21 -16.68
N PHE A 542 -7.33 25.04 -17.27
CA PHE A 542 -6.49 24.90 -18.47
C PHE A 542 -6.90 23.65 -19.26
N ASP A 543 -6.58 23.65 -20.55
CA ASP A 543 -6.82 22.51 -21.43
C ASP A 543 -5.57 21.62 -21.51
N ALA A 544 -5.70 20.41 -20.94
CA ALA A 544 -4.60 19.45 -20.89
C ALA A 544 -4.48 18.57 -22.15
N GLU A 545 -5.46 18.63 -23.05
CA GLU A 545 -5.45 17.79 -24.25
C GLU A 545 -4.34 18.25 -25.20
N GLN A 546 -3.57 17.30 -25.71
CA GLN A 546 -2.50 17.54 -26.69
C GLN A 546 -1.39 18.50 -26.21
N VAL A 547 -1.29 18.78 -24.90
CA VAL A 547 -0.19 19.56 -24.31
C VAL A 547 0.84 18.64 -23.71
N PHE A 548 2.07 18.82 -24.14
CA PHE A 548 3.25 18.09 -23.67
C PHE A 548 4.21 19.04 -22.94
N THR A 549 4.84 18.54 -21.89
CA THR A 549 5.82 19.27 -21.11
C THR A 549 7.19 18.61 -21.23
N PHE A 550 8.23 19.41 -21.43
CA PHE A 550 9.60 18.98 -21.54
C PHE A 550 10.47 19.86 -20.66
N GLY A 551 11.25 19.25 -19.77
CA GLY A 551 12.19 19.97 -18.90
C GLY A 551 13.50 20.27 -19.63
N ILE A 552 14.01 21.48 -19.45
CA ILE A 552 15.35 21.91 -19.87
C ILE A 552 16.00 22.69 -18.73
N SER A 553 17.31 22.61 -18.60
CA SER A 553 18.05 23.36 -17.56
C SER A 553 19.39 23.85 -18.11
N PRO A 554 19.42 25.03 -18.72
CA PRO A 554 20.67 25.61 -19.24
C PRO A 554 21.58 26.17 -18.12
N GLU A 555 21.00 26.75 -17.04
CA GLU A 555 21.76 27.39 -15.97
C GLU A 555 22.77 26.45 -15.30
N PRO A 556 22.39 25.18 -14.92
CA PRO A 556 23.35 24.22 -14.37
C PRO A 556 24.48 23.82 -15.34
N GLN A 557 24.39 24.18 -16.61
CA GLN A 557 25.44 23.98 -17.61
C GLN A 557 26.38 25.22 -17.77
N GLY A 558 26.24 26.21 -16.89
CA GLY A 558 27.10 27.40 -16.88
C GLY A 558 26.59 28.60 -17.69
N TYR A 559 25.33 28.52 -18.13
CA TYR A 559 24.66 29.67 -18.77
C TYR A 559 24.38 30.75 -17.72
N ASP A 560 24.84 31.96 -17.95
CA ASP A 560 24.36 33.10 -17.18
C ASP A 560 22.93 33.49 -17.55
N ALA A 561 22.35 34.44 -16.85
CA ALA A 561 20.98 34.86 -17.04
C ALA A 561 20.67 35.35 -18.48
N GLU A 562 21.61 36.01 -19.13
CA GLU A 562 21.46 36.53 -20.49
C GLU A 562 21.54 35.40 -21.52
N ALA A 563 22.55 34.55 -21.40
CA ALA A 563 22.73 33.40 -22.28
C ALA A 563 21.56 32.40 -22.12
N ALA A 564 21.08 32.13 -20.90
CA ALA A 564 19.92 31.26 -20.65
C ALA A 564 18.64 31.86 -21.26
N ARG A 565 18.45 33.16 -21.19
CA ARG A 565 17.32 33.85 -21.86
C ARG A 565 17.39 33.71 -23.37
N ALA A 566 18.55 33.96 -23.96
CA ALA A 566 18.78 33.81 -25.41
C ALA A 566 18.52 32.36 -25.86
N PHE A 567 18.98 31.39 -25.08
CA PHE A 567 18.74 29.96 -25.32
C PHE A 567 17.27 29.64 -25.32
N ARG A 568 16.50 30.09 -24.30
CA ARG A 568 15.04 29.87 -24.19
C ARG A 568 14.30 30.54 -25.38
N THR A 569 14.65 31.73 -25.76
CA THR A 569 14.01 32.41 -26.89
C THR A 569 14.26 31.66 -28.20
N ARG A 570 15.49 31.17 -28.39
CA ARG A 570 15.85 30.40 -29.59
C ARG A 570 15.09 29.08 -29.66
N ILE A 571 15.03 28.30 -28.55
CA ILE A 571 14.27 27.06 -28.49
C ILE A 571 12.79 27.32 -28.82
N LEU A 572 12.23 28.37 -28.24
CA LEU A 572 10.81 28.69 -28.44
C LEU A 572 10.51 28.97 -29.92
N SER A 573 11.37 29.76 -30.58
CA SER A 573 11.20 30.09 -31.99
C SER A 573 11.38 28.86 -32.92
N GLU A 574 12.38 28.02 -32.65
CA GLU A 574 12.63 26.83 -33.46
C GLU A 574 11.56 25.72 -33.22
N VAL A 575 11.11 25.54 -31.99
CA VAL A 575 10.04 24.56 -31.66
C VAL A 575 8.70 25.00 -32.22
N ALA A 576 8.34 26.29 -32.14
CA ALA A 576 7.11 26.82 -32.73
C ALA A 576 7.03 26.68 -34.27
N ALA A 577 8.19 26.62 -34.92
CA ALA A 577 8.28 26.44 -36.38
C ALA A 577 8.19 24.97 -36.83
N LEU A 578 8.18 24.00 -35.91
CA LEU A 578 8.13 22.58 -36.25
C LEU A 578 6.77 22.18 -36.83
N PRO A 579 6.73 21.28 -37.83
CA PRO A 579 5.47 20.81 -38.40
C PRO A 579 4.65 19.99 -37.39
N GLY A 580 3.35 20.28 -37.29
CA GLY A 580 2.43 19.61 -36.37
C GLY A 580 2.41 20.21 -34.95
N ILE A 581 3.18 21.27 -34.70
CA ILE A 581 3.08 22.06 -33.46
C ILE A 581 2.15 23.24 -33.72
N THR A 582 1.11 23.37 -32.89
CA THR A 582 0.12 24.42 -32.99
C THR A 582 0.43 25.63 -32.10
N ALA A 583 1.07 25.39 -30.95
CA ALA A 583 1.53 26.45 -30.06
C ALA A 583 2.72 25.92 -29.23
N ALA A 584 3.65 26.80 -28.89
CA ALA A 584 4.76 26.50 -28.00
C ALA A 584 4.99 27.66 -27.02
N SER A 585 5.33 27.33 -25.78
CA SER A 585 5.63 28.31 -24.74
C SER A 585 6.69 27.79 -23.76
N VAL A 586 7.20 28.69 -22.95
CA VAL A 586 8.16 28.34 -21.89
C VAL A 586 7.59 28.83 -20.57
N SER A 587 7.81 28.04 -19.51
CA SER A 587 7.46 28.42 -18.14
C SER A 587 8.47 27.88 -17.13
N SER A 588 8.58 28.53 -15.99
CA SER A 588 9.46 28.08 -14.89
C SER A 588 8.91 26.87 -14.15
N PHE A 589 7.59 26.69 -14.16
CA PHE A 589 6.91 25.55 -13.56
C PHE A 589 5.89 24.98 -14.56
N ALA A 590 5.74 23.65 -14.52
CA ALA A 590 4.67 23.01 -15.27
C ALA A 590 3.30 23.51 -14.79
N PRO A 591 2.29 23.60 -15.66
CA PRO A 591 0.94 24.08 -15.29
C PRO A 591 0.32 23.27 -14.16
N PHE A 592 0.73 22.02 -14.02
CA PHE A 592 0.23 21.06 -13.06
C PHE A 592 1.38 20.47 -12.24
N GLY A 593 1.26 20.51 -10.89
CA GLY A 593 2.30 20.03 -9.96
C GLY A 593 2.30 20.82 -8.65
N SER A 594 3.10 20.36 -7.69
CA SER A 594 3.21 20.91 -6.35
C SER A 594 4.40 21.87 -6.17
N ASP A 595 5.40 21.80 -7.05
CA ASP A 595 6.65 22.52 -6.90
C ASP A 595 6.50 23.94 -7.41
N ARG A 596 6.06 24.83 -6.53
CA ARG A 596 5.86 26.23 -6.85
C ARG A 596 6.42 27.12 -5.74
N MET A 597 7.03 28.20 -6.14
CA MET A 597 7.48 29.23 -5.21
C MET A 597 6.32 30.11 -4.80
N LEU A 598 6.21 30.43 -3.51
CA LEU A 598 5.17 31.29 -2.96
C LEU A 598 5.78 32.67 -2.64
N PHE A 599 5.32 33.69 -3.35
CA PHE A 599 5.69 35.07 -3.06
C PHE A 599 4.59 35.79 -2.25
N ARG A 600 5.01 36.81 -1.54
CA ARG A 600 4.11 37.71 -0.78
C ARG A 600 3.65 38.81 -1.70
N ILE A 601 2.34 38.99 -1.80
CA ILE A 601 1.70 39.99 -2.65
C ILE A 601 0.91 40.92 -1.74
N THR A 602 1.19 42.23 -1.84
CA THR A 602 0.52 43.28 -1.05
C THR A 602 0.13 44.46 -1.92
N LEU A 603 -0.81 45.24 -1.43
CA LEU A 603 -1.07 46.56 -2.01
C LEU A 603 -0.07 47.58 -1.43
N PRO A 604 0.46 48.51 -2.24
CA PRO A 604 1.39 49.52 -1.76
C PRO A 604 0.81 50.33 -0.59
N GLY A 605 1.57 50.42 0.50
CA GLY A 605 1.17 51.19 1.69
C GLY A 605 0.00 50.58 2.49
N SER A 606 -0.34 49.31 2.28
CA SER A 606 -1.41 48.61 3.02
C SER A 606 -0.82 47.76 4.14
N ASP A 607 -1.41 47.90 5.35
CA ASP A 607 -1.11 47.04 6.52
C ASP A 607 -1.91 45.71 6.48
N ALA A 608 -2.63 45.43 5.37
CA ALA A 608 -3.41 44.20 5.22
C ALA A 608 -2.48 42.95 5.20
N THR A 609 -3.01 41.82 5.64
CA THR A 609 -2.29 40.55 5.60
C THR A 609 -1.88 40.22 4.16
N PRO A 610 -0.59 39.95 3.88
CA PRO A 610 -0.11 39.62 2.55
C PRO A 610 -0.79 38.38 1.96
N VAL A 611 -1.18 38.43 0.71
CA VAL A 611 -1.63 37.26 -0.03
C VAL A 611 -0.41 36.44 -0.46
N ARG A 612 -0.34 35.18 -0.07
CA ARG A 612 0.68 34.26 -0.58
C ARG A 612 0.18 33.66 -1.89
N ALA A 613 0.90 33.89 -2.97
CA ALA A 613 0.55 33.41 -4.29
C ALA A 613 1.71 32.61 -4.91
N ALA A 614 1.37 31.54 -5.59
CA ALA A 614 2.30 30.77 -6.40
C ALA A 614 2.75 31.62 -7.59
N THR A 615 4.05 31.72 -7.83
CA THR A 615 4.61 32.45 -8.95
C THR A 615 4.98 31.51 -10.08
N ASN A 616 4.75 31.95 -11.30
CA ASN A 616 5.21 31.25 -12.50
C ASN A 616 5.70 32.28 -13.52
N GLU A 617 6.94 32.15 -13.95
CA GLU A 617 7.45 32.93 -15.07
C GLU A 617 7.04 32.25 -16.37
N VAL A 618 6.45 33.01 -17.27
CA VAL A 618 5.87 32.48 -18.50
C VAL A 618 6.17 33.32 -19.71
N SER A 619 6.27 32.68 -20.88
CA SER A 619 6.34 33.38 -22.15
C SER A 619 4.99 33.93 -22.59
N SER A 620 4.96 34.85 -23.57
CA SER A 620 3.76 35.49 -24.10
C SER A 620 2.71 34.48 -24.56
N ALA A 621 3.12 33.39 -25.22
CA ALA A 621 2.22 32.37 -25.75
C ALA A 621 1.75 31.36 -24.69
N TYR A 622 2.12 31.51 -23.43
CA TYR A 622 1.78 30.52 -22.38
C TYR A 622 0.28 30.28 -22.24
N PHE A 623 -0.49 31.35 -22.10
CA PHE A 623 -1.94 31.24 -21.87
C PHE A 623 -2.66 30.60 -23.07
N GLU A 624 -2.21 30.86 -24.28
CA GLU A 624 -2.71 30.21 -25.50
C GLU A 624 -2.30 28.72 -25.53
N THR A 625 -1.02 28.42 -25.23
CA THR A 625 -0.50 27.05 -25.25
C THR A 625 -1.25 26.15 -24.27
N VAL A 626 -1.53 26.62 -23.04
CA VAL A 626 -2.22 25.84 -22.01
C VAL A 626 -3.74 26.01 -22.03
N GLY A 627 -4.27 26.95 -22.81
CA GLY A 627 -5.71 27.21 -22.93
C GLY A 627 -6.33 27.91 -21.73
N THR A 628 -5.54 28.59 -20.88
CA THR A 628 -6.06 29.41 -19.77
C THR A 628 -6.60 30.72 -20.23
N ARG A 629 -7.83 31.10 -19.90
CA ARG A 629 -8.49 32.32 -20.39
C ARG A 629 -8.02 33.56 -19.63
N ILE A 630 -7.79 34.65 -20.35
CA ILE A 630 -7.64 35.99 -19.77
C ILE A 630 -9.03 36.59 -19.58
N LEU A 631 -9.39 36.92 -18.36
CA LEU A 631 -10.71 37.40 -17.95
C LEU A 631 -10.84 38.93 -18.05
N ALA A 632 -9.70 39.63 -17.83
CA ALA A 632 -9.64 41.09 -17.94
C ALA A 632 -8.23 41.51 -18.34
N GLY A 633 -8.09 42.64 -19.04
CA GLY A 633 -6.80 43.13 -19.52
C GLY A 633 -6.24 42.31 -20.70
N ARG A 634 -4.94 42.01 -20.64
CA ARG A 634 -4.21 41.28 -21.68
C ARG A 634 -3.14 40.35 -21.12
N ALA A 635 -2.65 39.43 -21.95
CA ALA A 635 -1.44 38.64 -21.68
C ALA A 635 -0.16 39.49 -21.97
N PHE A 636 1.00 38.88 -21.74
CA PHE A 636 2.29 39.49 -22.00
C PHE A 636 2.55 39.66 -23.49
N SER A 637 3.20 40.77 -23.84
CA SER A 637 3.77 40.98 -25.17
C SER A 637 5.20 40.45 -25.27
N GLU A 638 5.73 40.24 -26.48
CA GLU A 638 7.11 39.81 -26.69
C GLU A 638 8.13 40.79 -26.13
N LEU A 639 7.82 42.10 -26.16
CA LEU A 639 8.71 43.13 -25.62
C LEU A 639 8.85 43.04 -24.08
N GLU A 640 7.79 42.69 -23.39
CA GLU A 640 7.80 42.55 -21.93
C GLU A 640 8.64 41.34 -21.45
N GLN A 641 8.87 40.34 -22.30
CA GLN A 641 9.72 39.19 -21.99
C GLN A 641 11.22 39.55 -21.89
N THR A 642 11.62 40.65 -22.45
CA THR A 642 13.02 41.12 -22.43
C THR A 642 13.29 42.14 -21.32
N ALA A 643 12.25 42.64 -20.66
CA ALA A 643 12.37 43.62 -19.59
C ALA A 643 12.81 42.98 -18.28
N ALA A 644 13.63 43.66 -17.48
CA ALA A 644 13.94 43.25 -16.13
C ALA A 644 12.75 43.50 -15.18
N LEU A 645 12.64 42.72 -14.10
CA LEU A 645 11.58 42.93 -13.11
C LEU A 645 11.59 44.33 -12.51
N THR A 646 12.77 44.92 -12.40
CA THR A 646 12.99 46.33 -11.94
C THR A 646 12.34 47.36 -12.83
N ASP A 647 12.13 47.05 -14.12
CA ASP A 647 11.57 47.93 -15.12
C ASP A 647 10.04 47.93 -15.13
N GLY A 648 9.42 47.18 -14.25
CA GLY A 648 7.97 47.08 -14.09
C GLY A 648 7.27 46.52 -15.33
N PRO A 649 7.68 45.33 -15.84
CA PRO A 649 7.10 44.78 -17.09
C PRO A 649 5.60 44.45 -16.99
N GLY A 650 5.06 44.48 -15.79
CA GLY A 650 3.69 44.09 -15.48
C GLY A 650 3.54 42.61 -15.15
N ILE A 651 2.42 42.31 -14.52
CA ILE A 651 2.09 40.94 -14.10
C ILE A 651 0.64 40.63 -14.42
N VAL A 652 0.35 39.32 -14.55
CA VAL A 652 -1.00 38.81 -14.67
C VAL A 652 -1.34 38.06 -13.36
N LEU A 653 -2.51 38.42 -12.77
CA LEU A 653 -3.01 37.81 -11.54
C LEU A 653 -4.03 36.69 -11.86
N SER A 654 -4.05 35.65 -11.06
CA SER A 654 -5.23 34.76 -11.03
C SER A 654 -6.44 35.49 -10.45
N SER A 655 -7.65 35.06 -10.82
CA SER A 655 -8.87 35.72 -10.35
C SER A 655 -9.03 35.68 -8.84
N THR A 656 -8.50 34.67 -8.17
CA THR A 656 -8.49 34.56 -6.71
C THR A 656 -7.60 35.62 -6.08
N VAL A 657 -6.38 35.85 -6.57
CA VAL A 657 -5.49 36.92 -6.09
C VAL A 657 -6.11 38.29 -6.33
N ALA A 658 -6.64 38.52 -7.53
CA ALA A 658 -7.30 39.78 -7.88
C ALA A 658 -8.47 40.08 -6.94
N ARG A 659 -9.32 39.13 -6.66
CA ARG A 659 -10.44 39.26 -5.69
C ARG A 659 -9.98 39.50 -4.25
N SER A 660 -8.92 38.81 -3.84
CA SER A 660 -8.40 38.94 -2.48
C SER A 660 -7.79 40.32 -2.20
N LEU A 661 -7.14 40.94 -3.20
CA LEU A 661 -6.50 42.24 -3.07
C LEU A 661 -7.44 43.40 -3.32
N PHE A 662 -8.29 43.28 -4.34
CA PHE A 662 -9.07 44.39 -4.88
C PHE A 662 -10.59 44.24 -4.68
N GLY A 663 -11.05 43.12 -4.15
CA GLY A 663 -12.48 42.83 -4.00
C GLY A 663 -13.20 42.81 -5.35
N THR A 664 -14.11 43.77 -5.57
CA THR A 664 -14.88 43.94 -6.83
C THR A 664 -14.31 45.01 -7.73
N ALA A 665 -13.24 45.74 -7.32
CA ALA A 665 -12.63 46.78 -8.15
C ALA A 665 -11.81 46.17 -9.30
N ASN A 666 -11.67 46.94 -10.37
CA ASN A 666 -10.85 46.51 -11.51
C ASN A 666 -9.36 46.58 -11.15
N PRO A 667 -8.64 45.45 -11.13
CA PRO A 667 -7.22 45.44 -10.78
C PRO A 667 -6.31 45.90 -11.92
N VAL A 668 -6.76 45.92 -13.16
CA VAL A 668 -5.93 46.25 -14.34
C VAL A 668 -5.48 47.72 -14.27
N GLY A 669 -4.20 47.95 -14.37
CA GLY A 669 -3.55 49.24 -14.25
C GLY A 669 -3.16 49.66 -12.82
N GLN A 670 -3.59 48.88 -11.81
CA GLN A 670 -3.20 49.13 -10.40
C GLN A 670 -1.80 48.56 -10.10
N LEU A 671 -1.12 49.19 -9.15
CA LEU A 671 0.21 48.72 -8.68
C LEU A 671 0.06 47.75 -7.53
N ILE A 672 0.87 46.74 -7.49
CA ILE A 672 1.04 45.83 -6.35
C ILE A 672 2.52 45.66 -6.03
N GLU A 673 2.77 45.30 -4.80
CA GLU A 673 4.10 44.92 -4.32
C GLU A 673 4.24 43.41 -4.38
N VAL A 674 5.29 42.92 -5.08
CA VAL A 674 5.65 41.51 -5.17
C VAL A 674 6.95 41.31 -4.40
N GLY A 675 6.89 40.58 -3.27
CA GLY A 675 8.08 40.15 -2.53
C GLY A 675 8.76 38.97 -3.23
N GLY A 676 10.05 39.05 -3.45
CA GLY A 676 10.88 38.02 -4.07
C GLY A 676 12.20 37.82 -3.37
N PHE A 677 13.11 37.04 -3.92
CA PHE A 677 14.44 36.75 -3.35
C PHE A 677 15.36 37.98 -3.22
N THR A 678 15.17 38.96 -4.09
CA THR A 678 16.01 40.19 -4.13
C THR A 678 15.34 41.39 -3.50
N GLY A 679 14.26 41.19 -2.74
CA GLY A 679 13.48 42.24 -2.13
C GLY A 679 12.08 42.40 -2.71
N THR A 680 11.45 43.54 -2.51
CA THR A 680 10.10 43.85 -2.97
C THR A 680 10.15 44.71 -4.22
N SER A 681 9.39 44.39 -5.24
CA SER A 681 9.23 45.17 -6.46
C SER A 681 7.82 45.64 -6.68
N LEU A 682 7.63 46.86 -7.18
CA LEU A 682 6.34 47.42 -7.58
C LEU A 682 6.02 46.99 -9.03
N GLN A 683 4.87 46.39 -9.24
CA GLN A 683 4.46 45.85 -10.53
C GLN A 683 3.05 46.33 -10.92
N PRO A 684 2.83 46.82 -12.13
CA PRO A 684 1.48 47.07 -12.63
C PRO A 684 0.74 45.77 -13.00
N VAL A 685 -0.51 45.66 -12.64
CA VAL A 685 -1.36 44.56 -13.08
C VAL A 685 -1.81 44.81 -14.52
N ILE A 686 -1.41 43.97 -15.48
CA ILE A 686 -1.75 44.09 -16.89
C ILE A 686 -2.94 43.21 -17.30
N GLY A 687 -3.22 42.17 -16.52
CA GLY A 687 -4.33 41.26 -16.83
C GLY A 687 -4.74 40.40 -15.62
N VAL A 688 -5.88 39.76 -15.77
CA VAL A 688 -6.42 38.77 -14.85
C VAL A 688 -6.72 37.50 -15.63
N ALA A 689 -6.12 36.39 -15.20
CA ALA A 689 -6.33 35.07 -15.75
C ALA A 689 -7.35 34.26 -14.92
N GLU A 690 -7.97 33.30 -15.55
CA GLU A 690 -8.77 32.30 -14.87
C GLU A 690 -7.92 31.54 -13.83
N ASP A 691 -8.58 31.12 -12.73
CA ASP A 691 -7.91 30.36 -11.68
C ASP A 691 -7.51 28.96 -12.18
N THR A 692 -6.27 28.58 -11.95
CA THR A 692 -5.79 27.22 -12.23
C THR A 692 -5.69 26.39 -10.93
N ARG A 693 -5.66 25.07 -11.06
CA ARG A 693 -5.50 24.14 -9.96
C ARG A 693 -4.20 23.36 -10.12
N GLY A 694 -3.41 23.29 -9.06
CA GLY A 694 -2.18 22.49 -9.05
C GLY A 694 -2.44 20.98 -8.89
N SER A 695 -3.65 20.59 -8.43
CA SER A 695 -4.14 19.23 -8.43
C SER A 695 -5.67 19.20 -8.51
N PRO A 696 -6.30 18.08 -8.94
CA PRO A 696 -7.77 17.98 -8.98
C PRO A 696 -8.44 18.14 -7.61
N ARG A 697 -7.71 17.87 -6.52
CA ARG A 697 -8.20 18.00 -5.14
C ARG A 697 -8.04 19.39 -4.54
N SER A 698 -7.06 20.14 -5.02
CA SER A 698 -6.82 21.49 -4.52
C SER A 698 -7.94 22.44 -4.99
N GLY A 699 -8.22 23.44 -4.15
CA GLY A 699 -9.00 24.59 -4.59
C GLY A 699 -8.27 25.39 -5.67
N PRO A 700 -8.92 26.44 -6.18
CA PRO A 700 -8.23 27.43 -7.01
C PRO A 700 -6.96 27.91 -6.32
N GLN A 701 -5.85 27.89 -7.04
CA GLN A 701 -4.56 28.27 -6.48
C GLN A 701 -4.29 29.74 -6.72
N PRO A 702 -4.10 30.56 -5.65
CA PRO A 702 -3.64 31.93 -5.84
C PRO A 702 -2.35 31.92 -6.65
N SER A 703 -2.35 32.55 -7.83
CA SER A 703 -1.21 32.51 -8.75
C SER A 703 -0.90 33.91 -9.30
N VAL A 704 0.36 34.18 -9.48
CA VAL A 704 0.89 35.37 -10.14
C VAL A 704 1.79 34.93 -11.28
N TYR A 705 1.51 35.40 -12.46
CA TYR A 705 2.32 35.15 -13.64
C TYR A 705 3.19 36.35 -13.93
N MET A 706 4.47 36.08 -14.21
CA MET A 706 5.48 37.09 -14.52
C MET A 706 6.10 36.77 -15.89
N PRO A 707 6.64 37.75 -16.61
CA PRO A 707 7.36 37.47 -17.85
C PRO A 707 8.59 36.60 -17.58
N ILE A 708 8.90 35.68 -18.51
CA ILE A 708 10.04 34.77 -18.38
C ILE A 708 11.37 35.55 -18.35
N GLY A 709 12.28 35.18 -17.42
CA GLY A 709 13.57 35.80 -17.21
C GLY A 709 13.60 36.94 -16.20
N THR A 710 12.52 37.19 -15.50
CA THR A 710 12.45 38.18 -14.41
C THR A 710 13.11 37.71 -13.11
N ALA A 711 13.03 36.39 -12.81
CA ALA A 711 13.80 35.77 -11.74
C ALA A 711 14.56 34.57 -12.34
N SER A 712 15.85 34.43 -12.07
CA SER A 712 16.70 33.35 -12.61
C SER A 712 16.33 32.05 -11.91
N LEU A 713 15.28 31.35 -12.35
CA LEU A 713 14.88 30.06 -11.84
C LEU A 713 15.63 28.95 -12.59
N PRO A 714 16.18 27.94 -11.87
CA PRO A 714 17.11 26.96 -12.46
C PRO A 714 16.45 25.90 -13.35
N GLN A 715 15.12 25.79 -13.30
CA GLN A 715 14.36 24.86 -14.13
C GLN A 715 13.45 25.61 -15.09
N THR A 716 13.35 25.10 -16.29
CA THR A 716 12.51 25.66 -17.35
C THR A 716 11.77 24.52 -18.05
N TYR A 717 10.49 24.71 -18.29
CA TYR A 717 9.65 23.77 -19.04
C TYR A 717 9.28 24.36 -20.39
N VAL A 718 9.54 23.61 -21.44
CA VAL A 718 9.00 23.87 -22.78
C VAL A 718 7.64 23.17 -22.85
N LEU A 719 6.60 23.95 -23.05
CA LEU A 719 5.24 23.48 -23.23
C LEU A 719 4.89 23.50 -24.71
N VAL A 720 4.38 22.43 -25.23
CA VAL A 720 4.08 22.26 -26.65
C VAL A 720 2.68 21.71 -26.81
N ARG A 721 1.84 22.43 -27.55
CA ARG A 721 0.56 21.91 -28.05
C ARG A 721 0.76 21.34 -29.43
N ALA A 722 0.47 20.04 -29.63
CA ALA A 722 0.71 19.37 -30.89
C ALA A 722 -0.30 18.24 -31.16
N ASP A 723 -0.69 18.09 -32.41
CA ASP A 723 -1.49 16.97 -32.92
C ASP A 723 -0.63 15.73 -33.24
N LEU A 724 0.38 15.48 -32.41
CA LEU A 724 1.36 14.43 -32.56
C LEU A 724 1.38 13.53 -31.34
N SER A 725 1.96 12.34 -31.46
CA SER A 725 2.22 11.51 -30.26
C SER A 725 3.35 12.08 -29.42
N LEU A 726 3.34 11.81 -28.10
CA LEU A 726 4.39 12.24 -27.16
C LEU A 726 5.80 11.84 -27.68
N GLU A 727 5.97 10.60 -28.13
CA GLU A 727 7.27 10.09 -28.61
C GLU A 727 7.75 10.80 -29.87
N HIS A 728 6.85 11.22 -30.75
CA HIS A 728 7.17 12.00 -31.93
C HIS A 728 7.56 13.43 -31.55
N THR A 729 6.75 14.08 -30.73
CA THR A 729 7.02 15.44 -30.23
C THR A 729 8.34 15.49 -29.43
N LYS A 730 8.58 14.48 -28.58
CA LYS A 730 9.83 14.33 -27.83
C LYS A 730 11.06 14.28 -28.75
N ARG A 731 11.00 13.50 -29.80
CA ARG A 731 12.12 13.41 -30.78
C ARG A 731 12.35 14.74 -31.50
N LEU A 732 11.27 15.42 -31.93
CA LEU A 732 11.37 16.70 -32.61
C LEU A 732 11.96 17.79 -31.70
N VAL A 733 11.36 17.97 -30.51
CA VAL A 733 11.84 18.97 -29.54
C VAL A 733 13.27 18.63 -29.07
N GLY A 734 13.56 17.35 -28.80
CA GLY A 734 14.90 16.91 -28.42
C GLY A 734 15.94 17.16 -29.51
N SER A 735 15.58 17.02 -30.79
CA SER A 735 16.51 17.34 -31.89
C SER A 735 16.80 18.85 -31.99
N VAL A 736 15.82 19.70 -31.68
CA VAL A 736 16.02 21.16 -31.61
C VAL A 736 16.96 21.50 -30.45
N VAL A 737 16.71 20.97 -29.24
CA VAL A 737 17.58 21.21 -28.07
C VAL A 737 19.01 20.79 -28.39
N ALA A 738 19.20 19.57 -28.92
CA ALA A 738 20.53 19.04 -29.26
C ALA A 738 21.22 19.84 -30.42
N SER A 739 20.47 20.44 -31.34
CA SER A 739 21.05 21.28 -32.40
C SER A 739 21.54 22.62 -31.87
N ILE A 740 20.92 23.14 -30.82
CA ILE A 740 21.32 24.39 -30.18
C ILE A 740 22.51 24.17 -29.26
N ASP A 741 22.37 23.21 -28.35
CA ASP A 741 23.42 22.75 -27.45
C ASP A 741 23.15 21.32 -26.98
N PRO A 742 23.98 20.34 -27.40
CA PRO A 742 23.83 18.94 -26.98
C PRO A 742 24.15 18.72 -25.49
N ASP A 743 24.71 19.69 -24.79
CA ASP A 743 25.09 19.62 -23.40
C ASP A 743 23.93 20.03 -22.48
N VAL A 744 22.96 20.77 -23.00
CA VAL A 744 21.75 21.11 -22.26
C VAL A 744 20.81 19.89 -22.21
N PRO A 745 20.49 19.42 -21.04
CA PRO A 745 19.69 18.22 -20.90
C PRO A 745 18.25 18.47 -21.25
N PHE A 746 17.66 17.41 -21.80
CA PHE A 746 16.28 17.32 -22.18
C PHE A 746 15.64 16.17 -21.41
N TYR A 747 14.80 16.50 -20.45
CA TYR A 747 14.24 15.54 -19.49
C TYR A 747 12.74 15.74 -19.29
N THR A 748 12.12 14.93 -18.43
CA THR A 748 10.70 14.99 -18.03
C THR A 748 9.76 15.20 -19.23
N ALA A 749 9.81 14.29 -20.20
CA ALA A 749 8.86 14.33 -21.31
C ALA A 749 7.56 13.64 -20.92
N GLU A 750 6.51 14.42 -20.66
CA GLU A 750 5.18 13.82 -20.37
C GLU A 750 4.04 14.65 -20.94
N SER A 751 2.89 14.01 -21.18
CA SER A 751 1.68 14.74 -21.49
C SER A 751 1.01 15.28 -20.22
N LEU A 752 0.41 16.44 -20.31
CA LEU A 752 -0.29 17.06 -19.18
C LEU A 752 -1.44 16.16 -18.66
N THR A 753 -2.09 15.44 -19.57
CA THR A 753 -3.09 14.41 -19.21
C THR A 753 -2.47 13.26 -18.41
N THR A 754 -1.22 12.86 -18.68
CA THR A 754 -0.52 11.84 -17.90
C THR A 754 -0.14 12.36 -16.52
N ALA A 755 0.33 13.60 -16.41
CA ALA A 755 0.61 14.25 -15.13
C ALA A 755 -0.63 14.29 -14.23
N ILE A 756 -1.79 14.69 -14.79
CA ILE A 756 -3.09 14.70 -14.08
C ILE A 756 -3.50 13.29 -13.64
N ARG A 757 -3.34 12.29 -14.51
CA ARG A 757 -3.63 10.89 -14.17
C ARG A 757 -2.71 10.36 -13.05
N ARG A 758 -1.45 10.76 -13.08
CA ARG A 758 -0.45 10.40 -12.06
C ARG A 758 -0.80 11.00 -10.71
N ALA A 759 -1.28 12.23 -10.65
CA ALA A 759 -1.71 12.87 -9.41
C ALA A 759 -2.90 12.15 -8.72
N ALA A 760 -3.74 11.41 -9.46
CA ALA A 760 -4.84 10.60 -8.94
C ALA A 760 -4.51 9.09 -8.93
N ALA A 761 -3.22 8.71 -9.06
CA ALA A 761 -2.83 7.30 -9.20
C ALA A 761 -3.11 6.49 -7.93
N GLU A 762 -2.91 7.09 -6.75
CA GLU A 762 -3.17 6.46 -5.44
C GLU A 762 -4.66 6.15 -5.29
N GLU A 763 -5.54 7.09 -5.59
CA GLU A 763 -6.99 6.91 -5.53
C GLU A 763 -7.47 5.84 -6.53
N ARG A 764 -6.91 5.84 -7.72
CA ARG A 764 -7.23 4.84 -8.75
C ARG A 764 -6.77 3.45 -8.33
N LEU A 765 -5.58 3.32 -7.74
CA LEU A 765 -5.10 2.07 -7.18
C LEU A 765 -6.01 1.58 -6.05
N LEU A 766 -6.35 2.45 -5.11
CA LEU A 766 -7.23 2.14 -3.98
C LEU A 766 -8.61 1.68 -4.48
N ALA A 767 -9.19 2.40 -5.44
CA ALA A 767 -10.49 2.04 -6.04
C ALA A 767 -10.44 0.71 -6.80
N ARG A 768 -9.37 0.43 -7.55
CA ARG A 768 -9.18 -0.85 -8.24
C ARG A 768 -9.07 -2.02 -7.26
N LEU A 769 -8.28 -1.87 -6.19
CA LEU A 769 -8.10 -2.93 -5.19
C LEU A 769 -9.37 -3.17 -4.37
N VAL A 770 -9.98 -2.11 -3.82
CA VAL A 770 -11.24 -2.23 -3.06
C VAL A 770 -12.37 -2.71 -3.96
N GLY A 771 -12.44 -2.25 -5.21
CA GLY A 771 -13.40 -2.70 -6.21
C GLY A 771 -13.24 -4.19 -6.54
N THR A 772 -12.01 -4.67 -6.70
CA THR A 772 -11.72 -6.10 -6.89
C THR A 772 -12.13 -6.91 -5.65
N PHE A 773 -11.83 -6.43 -4.44
CA PHE A 773 -12.25 -7.10 -3.21
C PHE A 773 -13.77 -7.12 -3.06
N ALA A 774 -14.45 -6.04 -3.41
CA ALA A 774 -15.91 -5.97 -3.41
C ALA A 774 -16.53 -6.97 -4.39
N LEU A 775 -15.99 -7.05 -5.61
CA LEU A 775 -16.44 -8.03 -6.61
C LEU A 775 -16.27 -9.47 -6.11
N LEU A 776 -15.09 -9.80 -5.59
CA LEU A 776 -14.80 -11.11 -5.02
C LEU A 776 -15.71 -11.42 -3.82
N ALA A 777 -15.95 -10.43 -2.95
CA ALA A 777 -16.85 -10.56 -1.82
C ALA A 777 -18.29 -10.83 -2.25
N VAL A 778 -18.78 -10.14 -3.27
CA VAL A 778 -20.13 -10.35 -3.85
C VAL A 778 -20.24 -11.75 -4.45
N LEU A 779 -19.24 -12.21 -5.19
CA LEU A 779 -19.21 -13.58 -5.75
C LEU A 779 -19.19 -14.64 -4.65
N LEU A 780 -18.40 -14.45 -3.60
CA LEU A 780 -18.37 -15.35 -2.45
C LEU A 780 -19.70 -15.34 -1.69
N ALA A 781 -20.32 -14.16 -1.54
CA ALA A 781 -21.64 -14.04 -0.91
C ALA A 781 -22.73 -14.74 -1.73
N ALA A 782 -22.72 -14.59 -3.05
CA ALA A 782 -23.63 -15.30 -3.95
C ALA A 782 -23.47 -16.82 -3.83
N ALA A 783 -22.24 -17.32 -3.81
CA ALA A 783 -21.96 -18.75 -3.63
C ALA A 783 -22.42 -19.28 -2.26
N GLY A 784 -22.18 -18.51 -1.18
CA GLY A 784 -22.65 -18.84 0.17
C GLY A 784 -24.17 -18.86 0.27
N LEU A 785 -24.84 -17.86 -0.28
CA LEU A 785 -26.30 -17.77 -0.31
C LEU A 785 -26.91 -18.93 -1.10
N TYR A 786 -26.36 -19.24 -2.28
CA TYR A 786 -26.76 -20.42 -3.06
C TYR A 786 -26.62 -21.71 -2.25
N GLY A 787 -25.51 -21.91 -1.56
CA GLY A 787 -25.24 -23.08 -0.72
C GLY A 787 -26.27 -23.25 0.40
N VAL A 788 -26.61 -22.18 1.11
CA VAL A 788 -27.60 -22.20 2.20
C VAL A 788 -29.01 -22.44 1.69
N ILE A 789 -29.38 -21.83 0.57
CA ILE A 789 -30.73 -22.03 -0.03
C ILE A 789 -30.87 -23.46 -0.56
N SER A 790 -29.89 -23.96 -1.31
CA SER A 790 -29.87 -25.32 -1.84
C SER A 790 -29.98 -26.36 -0.72
N TYR A 791 -29.26 -26.12 0.39
CA TYR A 791 -29.38 -26.97 1.58
C TYR A 791 -30.78 -26.90 2.20
N SER A 792 -31.36 -25.70 2.35
CA SER A 792 -32.72 -25.54 2.90
C SER A 792 -33.79 -26.28 2.08
N VAL A 793 -33.65 -26.22 0.75
CA VAL A 793 -34.51 -26.96 -0.20
C VAL A 793 -34.32 -28.45 -0.05
N ALA A 794 -33.07 -28.95 -0.03
CA ALA A 794 -32.75 -30.37 0.10
C ALA A 794 -33.32 -30.96 1.41
N ARG A 795 -33.23 -30.23 2.53
CA ARG A 795 -33.75 -30.66 3.83
C ARG A 795 -35.30 -30.73 3.86
N ARG A 796 -35.96 -29.86 3.11
CA ARG A 796 -37.43 -29.78 3.05
C ARG A 796 -38.04 -30.50 1.85
N ARG A 797 -37.21 -31.27 1.13
CA ARG A 797 -37.66 -31.93 -0.10
C ARG A 797 -38.89 -32.77 0.09
N ARG A 798 -39.00 -33.49 1.24
CA ARG A 798 -40.18 -34.28 1.59
C ARG A 798 -41.39 -33.40 1.92
N GLU A 799 -41.23 -32.32 2.68
CA GLU A 799 -42.28 -31.34 2.97
C GLU A 799 -42.81 -30.67 1.68
N ILE A 800 -41.87 -30.29 0.79
CA ILE A 800 -42.20 -29.72 -0.51
C ILE A 800 -42.92 -30.76 -1.37
N GLY A 801 -42.44 -32.01 -1.41
CA GLY A 801 -43.06 -33.09 -2.15
C GLY A 801 -44.48 -33.39 -1.67
N ILE A 802 -44.71 -33.43 -0.35
CA ILE A 802 -46.07 -33.63 0.23
C ILE A 802 -46.99 -32.46 -0.15
N ARG A 803 -46.53 -31.22 -0.05
CA ARG A 803 -47.33 -30.05 -0.44
C ARG A 803 -47.70 -30.05 -1.93
N MET A 804 -46.72 -30.43 -2.79
CA MET A 804 -46.94 -30.56 -4.22
C MET A 804 -47.95 -31.70 -4.54
N ALA A 805 -47.87 -32.83 -3.80
CA ALA A 805 -48.80 -33.94 -3.93
C ALA A 805 -50.27 -33.57 -3.52
N ILE A 806 -50.40 -32.61 -2.55
CA ILE A 806 -51.71 -32.09 -2.09
C ILE A 806 -52.21 -30.92 -2.99
N GLY A 807 -51.50 -30.57 -4.08
CA GLY A 807 -51.94 -29.57 -5.06
C GLY A 807 -51.42 -28.14 -4.84
N ALA A 808 -50.36 -27.95 -4.07
CA ALA A 808 -49.75 -26.62 -3.93
C ALA A 808 -49.21 -26.11 -5.27
N ARG A 809 -49.49 -24.86 -5.60
CA ARG A 809 -48.99 -24.21 -6.83
C ARG A 809 -47.46 -24.07 -6.77
N PRO A 810 -46.74 -24.25 -7.89
CA PRO A 810 -45.28 -24.03 -7.95
C PRO A 810 -44.83 -22.64 -7.45
N THR A 811 -45.64 -21.62 -7.68
CA THR A 811 -45.44 -20.25 -7.20
C THR A 811 -45.39 -20.16 -5.68
N SER A 812 -46.25 -20.92 -4.97
CA SER A 812 -46.26 -20.94 -3.50
C SER A 812 -45.01 -21.56 -2.92
N VAL A 813 -44.42 -22.57 -3.59
CA VAL A 813 -43.16 -23.19 -3.20
C VAL A 813 -41.96 -22.20 -3.42
N VAL A 814 -41.97 -21.50 -4.57
CA VAL A 814 -40.96 -20.44 -4.85
C VAL A 814 -41.06 -19.33 -3.81
N GLN A 815 -42.28 -18.86 -3.49
CA GLN A 815 -42.47 -17.80 -2.49
C GLN A 815 -41.98 -18.23 -1.10
N LEU A 816 -42.16 -19.48 -0.72
CA LEU A 816 -41.67 -20.00 0.57
C LEU A 816 -40.14 -19.98 0.64
N VAL A 817 -39.45 -20.40 -0.44
CA VAL A 817 -38.01 -20.48 -0.52
C VAL A 817 -37.40 -19.07 -0.62
N VAL A 818 -37.88 -18.25 -1.56
CA VAL A 818 -37.42 -16.91 -1.79
C VAL A 818 -37.76 -15.97 -0.64
N GLY A 819 -38.96 -16.07 -0.05
CA GLY A 819 -39.41 -15.22 1.06
C GLY A 819 -38.51 -15.32 2.31
N ARG A 820 -38.05 -16.54 2.63
CA ARG A 820 -37.07 -16.70 3.73
C ARG A 820 -35.73 -16.09 3.41
N SER A 821 -35.26 -16.23 2.18
CA SER A 821 -34.03 -15.62 1.72
C SER A 821 -34.12 -14.10 1.74
N MET A 822 -35.29 -13.54 1.36
CA MET A 822 -35.52 -12.09 1.39
C MET A 822 -35.52 -11.51 2.81
N LYS A 823 -36.05 -12.25 3.82
CA LYS A 823 -35.97 -11.84 5.22
C LYS A 823 -34.54 -11.77 5.73
N LEU A 824 -33.69 -12.75 5.37
CA LEU A 824 -32.27 -12.72 5.71
C LEU A 824 -31.55 -11.59 4.99
N LEU A 825 -31.87 -11.39 3.72
CA LEU A 825 -31.33 -10.31 2.90
C LEU A 825 -31.69 -8.93 3.48
N SER A 826 -32.94 -8.68 3.87
CA SER A 826 -33.34 -7.37 4.42
C SER A 826 -32.61 -7.04 5.71
N VAL A 827 -32.42 -7.99 6.63
CA VAL A 827 -31.62 -7.79 7.84
C VAL A 827 -30.15 -7.50 7.46
N ALA A 828 -29.60 -8.26 6.51
CA ALA A 828 -28.23 -8.09 6.06
C ALA A 828 -28.01 -6.74 5.34
N LEU A 829 -29.00 -6.28 4.57
CA LEU A 829 -28.94 -4.95 3.92
C LEU A 829 -28.90 -3.82 4.96
N VAL A 830 -29.73 -3.87 6.00
CA VAL A 830 -29.71 -2.89 7.08
C VAL A 830 -28.34 -2.84 7.77
N LEU A 831 -27.80 -4.00 8.13
CA LEU A 831 -26.47 -4.08 8.73
C LEU A 831 -25.36 -3.67 7.77
N GLY A 832 -25.46 -4.01 6.49
CA GLY A 832 -24.53 -3.64 5.45
C GLY A 832 -24.54 -2.13 5.15
N ILE A 833 -25.72 -1.48 5.21
CA ILE A 833 -25.84 -0.01 5.12
C ILE A 833 -25.15 0.65 6.31
N ALA A 834 -25.39 0.16 7.54
CA ALA A 834 -24.71 0.67 8.73
C ALA A 834 -23.19 0.47 8.66
N GLY A 835 -22.73 -0.70 8.24
CA GLY A 835 -21.32 -0.99 7.99
C GLY A 835 -20.73 -0.13 6.87
N GLY A 836 -21.50 0.07 5.79
CA GLY A 836 -21.14 0.97 4.68
C GLY A 836 -20.96 2.42 5.14
N TYR A 837 -21.85 2.91 6.00
CA TYR A 837 -21.71 4.24 6.60
C TYR A 837 -20.44 4.33 7.46
N ALA A 838 -20.19 3.38 8.34
CA ALA A 838 -18.97 3.35 9.14
C ALA A 838 -17.70 3.27 8.26
N PHE A 839 -17.74 2.48 7.19
CA PHE A 839 -16.62 2.40 6.23
C PHE A 839 -16.47 3.69 5.44
N SER A 840 -17.55 4.34 5.01
CA SER A 840 -17.51 5.61 4.29
C SER A 840 -17.00 6.77 5.14
N THR A 841 -17.28 6.80 6.44
CA THR A 841 -16.69 7.81 7.35
C THR A 841 -15.16 7.64 7.49
N LEU A 842 -14.66 6.41 7.46
CA LEU A 842 -13.21 6.16 7.40
C LEU A 842 -12.59 6.62 6.08
N LEU A 843 -13.37 6.61 4.99
CA LEU A 843 -12.97 7.09 3.66
C LEU A 843 -13.19 8.59 3.46
N ALA A 844 -13.82 9.31 4.39
CA ALA A 844 -14.27 10.70 4.21
C ALA A 844 -13.16 11.62 3.68
N ASN A 845 -11.95 11.52 4.24
CA ASN A 845 -10.79 12.32 3.81
C ASN A 845 -10.26 11.94 2.41
N ARG A 846 -10.74 10.84 1.82
CA ARG A 846 -10.38 10.36 0.48
C ARG A 846 -11.49 10.58 -0.53
N MET A 847 -12.67 10.95 -0.09
CA MET A 847 -13.79 11.29 -0.96
C MET A 847 -13.62 12.68 -1.57
N PHE A 848 -14.10 12.84 -2.78
CA PHE A 848 -14.12 14.12 -3.47
C PHE A 848 -15.45 14.32 -4.16
N GLY A 849 -16.11 15.45 -3.83
CA GLY A 849 -17.40 15.81 -4.42
C GLY A 849 -18.58 14.90 -4.05
N ILE A 850 -18.43 14.08 -2.98
CA ILE A 850 -19.49 13.22 -2.43
C ILE A 850 -19.46 13.24 -0.91
N THR A 851 -20.61 13.04 -0.31
CA THR A 851 -20.74 12.89 1.15
C THR A 851 -20.75 11.42 1.56
N PRO A 852 -20.36 11.07 2.81
CA PRO A 852 -20.44 9.71 3.31
C PRO A 852 -21.84 9.08 3.25
N LEU A 853 -22.89 9.86 3.13
CA LEU A 853 -24.29 9.44 3.02
C LEU A 853 -24.86 9.75 1.62
N ASP A 854 -24.10 9.52 0.53
CA ASP A 854 -24.61 9.70 -0.83
C ASP A 854 -25.76 8.71 -1.15
N PRO A 855 -27.04 9.15 -1.22
CA PRO A 855 -28.17 8.23 -1.33
C PRO A 855 -28.11 7.38 -2.59
N LEU A 856 -27.61 7.94 -3.69
CA LEU A 856 -27.52 7.24 -4.97
C LEU A 856 -26.60 6.02 -4.89
N THR A 857 -25.45 6.17 -4.27
CA THR A 857 -24.49 5.06 -4.08
C THR A 857 -25.10 3.92 -3.25
N TYR A 858 -25.79 4.25 -2.16
CA TYR A 858 -26.44 3.23 -1.32
C TYR A 858 -27.56 2.51 -2.05
N VAL A 859 -28.42 3.23 -2.77
CA VAL A 859 -29.50 2.64 -3.55
C VAL A 859 -28.96 1.71 -4.64
N VAL A 860 -27.95 2.17 -5.40
CA VAL A 860 -27.32 1.37 -6.46
C VAL A 860 -26.67 0.11 -5.88
N ALA A 861 -25.94 0.22 -4.74
CA ALA A 861 -25.33 -0.91 -4.08
C ALA A 861 -26.37 -1.95 -3.60
N CYS A 862 -27.44 -1.49 -2.95
CA CYS A 862 -28.53 -2.36 -2.48
C CYS A 862 -29.26 -3.04 -3.63
N LEU A 863 -29.56 -2.32 -4.72
CA LEU A 863 -30.20 -2.88 -5.91
C LEU A 863 -29.31 -3.92 -6.59
N ALA A 864 -28.03 -3.58 -6.82
CA ALA A 864 -27.06 -4.50 -7.42
C ALA A 864 -26.93 -5.80 -6.59
N PHE A 865 -26.79 -5.64 -5.27
CA PHE A 865 -26.69 -6.81 -4.39
C PHE A 865 -27.99 -7.64 -4.35
N SER A 866 -29.16 -7.00 -4.36
CA SER A 866 -30.45 -7.67 -4.41
C SER A 866 -30.64 -8.49 -5.68
N ILE A 867 -30.19 -7.95 -6.83
CA ILE A 867 -30.21 -8.65 -8.12
C ILE A 867 -29.31 -9.90 -8.04
N VAL A 868 -28.10 -9.76 -7.52
CA VAL A 868 -27.16 -10.88 -7.35
C VAL A 868 -27.76 -11.94 -6.41
N ALA A 869 -28.37 -11.54 -5.30
CA ALA A 869 -29.00 -12.46 -4.35
C ALA A 869 -30.19 -13.22 -4.97
N LEU A 870 -31.01 -12.53 -5.78
CA LEU A 870 -32.09 -13.17 -6.52
C LEU A 870 -31.55 -14.15 -7.56
N ALA A 871 -30.54 -13.76 -8.33
CA ALA A 871 -29.89 -14.63 -9.32
C ALA A 871 -29.27 -15.88 -8.66
N ALA A 872 -28.61 -15.72 -7.50
CA ALA A 872 -28.04 -16.84 -6.75
C ALA A 872 -29.12 -17.80 -6.19
N SER A 873 -30.34 -17.29 -5.87
CA SER A 873 -31.43 -18.10 -5.35
C SER A 873 -32.24 -18.83 -6.45
N ALA A 874 -32.19 -18.32 -7.68
CA ALA A 874 -33.02 -18.84 -8.78
C ALA A 874 -32.80 -20.35 -9.10
N PRO A 875 -31.54 -20.87 -9.21
CA PRO A 875 -31.31 -22.28 -9.50
C PRO A 875 -31.91 -23.20 -8.43
N SER A 876 -31.77 -22.79 -7.14
CA SER A 876 -32.33 -23.56 -6.02
C SER A 876 -33.86 -23.55 -5.97
N ALA A 877 -34.48 -22.43 -6.35
CA ALA A 877 -35.94 -22.30 -6.44
C ALA A 877 -36.51 -23.16 -7.58
N VAL A 878 -35.81 -23.16 -8.76
CA VAL A 878 -36.19 -24.03 -9.89
C VAL A 878 -36.04 -25.50 -9.52
N ALA A 879 -34.95 -25.88 -8.83
CA ALA A 879 -34.75 -27.25 -8.37
C ALA A 879 -35.86 -27.70 -7.38
N ALA A 880 -36.36 -26.81 -6.53
CA ALA A 880 -37.42 -27.07 -5.60
C ALA A 880 -38.77 -27.37 -6.31
N VAL A 881 -39.07 -26.68 -7.41
CA VAL A 881 -40.27 -26.87 -8.22
C VAL A 881 -40.24 -28.19 -9.03
N ARG A 882 -39.05 -28.65 -9.41
CA ARG A 882 -38.82 -29.88 -10.18
C ARG A 882 -38.77 -31.15 -9.33
N VAL A 883 -39.08 -31.08 -8.03
CA VAL A 883 -39.14 -32.25 -7.14
C VAL A 883 -40.36 -33.13 -7.53
N ASP A 884 -40.09 -34.34 -7.99
CA ASP A 884 -41.15 -35.33 -8.28
C ASP A 884 -41.77 -35.86 -6.97
N PRO A 885 -43.07 -35.67 -6.74
CA PRO A 885 -43.74 -36.11 -5.52
C PRO A 885 -43.72 -37.63 -5.34
N VAL A 886 -43.78 -38.41 -6.46
CA VAL A 886 -43.85 -39.86 -6.41
C VAL A 886 -42.51 -40.46 -5.99
N SER A 887 -41.42 -39.96 -6.53
CA SER A 887 -40.05 -40.41 -6.18
C SER A 887 -39.67 -40.06 -4.73
N THR A 888 -40.21 -38.96 -4.21
CA THR A 888 -39.91 -38.48 -2.83
C THR A 888 -40.67 -39.25 -1.73
N LEU A 889 -41.82 -39.82 -2.08
CA LEU A 889 -42.63 -40.65 -1.16
C LEU A 889 -42.22 -42.16 -1.19
N ARG A 890 -41.48 -42.59 -2.21
CA ARG A 890 -40.97 -43.97 -2.35
C ARG A 890 -39.56 -44.20 -1.75
N GLN A 891 -38.87 -43.16 -1.34
CA GLN A 891 -37.56 -43.27 -0.61
C GLN A 891 -37.84 -43.51 0.88
N GLU A 892 -38.13 -44.72 1.30
CA GLU A 892 -37.99 -45.22 2.66
C GLU A 892 -36.61 -45.78 2.92
#